data_0da190d1c6eb209781109b3d78169e32
#
_entry.id   0da190d1c6eb209781109b3d78169e32
#
_cell.length_a   1.000
_cell.length_b   1.000
_cell.length_c   1.000
_cell.angle_alpha   90.00
_cell.angle_beta   90.00
_cell.angle_gamma   90.00
#
_symmetry.space_group_name_H-M   'P 1'
#
loop_
_entity.id
_entity.type
_entity.pdbx_description
1 polymer ?
#
loop_
_entity_poly.entity_id
_entity_poly.type
_entity_poly.pdbx_seq_one_letter_code
_entity_poly.pdbx_strand_id
1 'polypeptide(L)'
;MKNLFNTFVAALVAICAVSCSCSETASAQTKKDEKPYNLQKAWEVLRESQDEAQAVKLLTEQLKSTPDNVECWMLLCRIYRNREEYGAALTAVNEAIKVNKPKKSGLFNSTLWWWKGSVYDELGETERSVECLRKSLDLARKDNKDNVQSISFDLAQGLYELKRFDEADAVYRHMLKEDDSDQAAMVGLARNLIERGDYKGAIELLDKSIKYDADYASAYKYRSKAYDKLGETDKAIDDALTCFEKDDDTYSTAMVQMMMKHRSYAIAKAKAKMRSSENKMQWRVLLIGIYEKSCEYENALAEYDALENDYGKDEFIYYHRADCYDELGLTEKALSEIDNAIALNGDYYNYCRKGQILRTAGRYTEAIAAFVKAIEIDPSEVFGYYAKGWCHELSGDDSNAMVCYEQGIDMDKSYPYIFLMRGQIYLKRGEMANAEADFEKVLQLDTIITDGSCRQYALHFLGRDQEAEEWMQKLIDDEPYNIGHYYDKACLYSRMGKTDEAVKALETSLEMGYSKFAHIEHDDDLDAIRNRADFQELMAKYKEKLKARIDRMKQGGPADEEEQITEVAISRHSGGTFNVDCSVNGLPLSMIFDTGASDVTISKVEADFMLKNNYLSKDDIKGKKYYQVADGGISEGTVITLKEVKIGDAVLHNVDASVVKSQKAPLLLGESVLQKFGTFTVDNINSKLIIKH
;
A
#
# COMPACT_ATOMS: atom_id res chain seq x y z
N MET A 1 11.54 9.50 15.64
CA MET A 1 10.64 8.34 15.52
C MET A 1 10.67 7.36 16.69
N LYS A 2 11.77 7.08 17.36
CA LYS A 2 11.70 6.31 18.64
C LYS A 2 10.77 6.98 19.67
N ASN A 3 10.69 8.31 19.69
CA ASN A 3 9.69 9.03 20.50
C ASN A 3 8.30 9.01 19.86
N LEU A 4 8.18 8.97 18.54
CA LEU A 4 6.90 8.78 17.82
C LEU A 4 6.45 7.31 17.87
N PHE A 5 7.37 6.35 17.72
CA PHE A 5 7.07 4.91 17.88
C PHE A 5 6.69 4.58 19.34
N ASN A 6 7.37 5.18 20.32
CA ASN A 6 6.98 5.04 21.72
C ASN A 6 5.70 5.81 22.07
N THR A 7 5.39 6.90 21.36
CA THR A 7 4.09 7.59 21.45
C THR A 7 3.00 6.77 20.74
N PHE A 8 3.34 6.08 19.65
CA PHE A 8 2.49 5.16 18.90
C PHE A 8 2.15 3.90 19.72
N VAL A 9 3.16 3.29 20.35
CA VAL A 9 2.96 2.16 21.29
C VAL A 9 2.21 2.63 22.55
N ALA A 10 2.46 3.83 23.04
CA ALA A 10 1.72 4.41 24.17
C ALA A 10 0.27 4.79 23.78
N ALA A 11 0.02 5.20 22.53
CA ALA A 11 -1.34 5.43 22.01
C ALA A 11 -2.09 4.12 21.81
N LEU A 12 -1.45 3.06 21.31
CA LEU A 12 -2.03 1.71 21.23
C LEU A 12 -2.36 1.15 22.62
N VAL A 13 -1.51 1.39 23.61
CA VAL A 13 -1.79 1.03 25.01
C VAL A 13 -2.89 1.90 25.61
N ALA A 14 -3.04 3.17 25.20
CA ALA A 14 -4.11 4.06 25.61
C ALA A 14 -5.45 3.74 24.95
N ILE A 15 -5.45 3.31 23.68
CA ILE A 15 -6.66 2.90 22.95
C ILE A 15 -7.19 1.56 23.50
N CYS A 16 -6.31 0.62 23.85
CA CYS A 16 -6.73 -0.58 24.62
C CYS A 16 -7.23 -0.24 26.04
N ALA A 17 -6.81 0.90 26.61
CA ALA A 17 -7.31 1.37 27.92
C ALA A 17 -8.65 2.11 27.80
N VAL A 18 -8.95 2.74 26.66
CA VAL A 18 -10.21 3.49 26.44
C VAL A 18 -11.37 2.56 26.08
N SER A 19 -11.12 1.40 25.45
CA SER A 19 -12.15 0.37 25.25
C SER A 19 -12.53 -0.37 26.55
N CYS A 20 -11.86 -0.13 27.67
CA CYS A 20 -12.19 -0.64 29.00
C CYS A 20 -12.61 0.45 30.01
N SER A 21 -12.96 1.65 29.56
CA SER A 21 -13.65 2.61 30.43
C SER A 21 -15.12 2.22 30.59
N CYS A 22 -15.37 1.10 31.24
CA CYS A 22 -16.65 0.89 31.91
C CYS A 22 -16.79 2.00 32.95
N SER A 23 -17.74 2.88 32.71
CA SER A 23 -18.19 3.94 33.56
C SER A 23 -18.16 3.57 35.05
N GLU A 24 -17.33 4.24 35.82
CA GLU A 24 -17.59 4.45 37.25
C GLU A 24 -18.75 5.40 37.41
N THR A 25 -19.95 4.88 37.32
CA THR A 25 -21.14 5.52 37.92
C THR A 25 -22.12 4.46 38.40
N ALA A 26 -21.92 4.01 39.61
CA ALA A 26 -23.00 3.51 40.41
C ALA A 26 -22.72 3.82 41.87
N SER A 27 -23.32 4.89 42.36
CA SER A 27 -23.49 5.15 43.78
C SER A 27 -24.44 4.08 44.36
N ALA A 28 -23.89 3.24 45.20
CA ALA A 28 -24.67 2.62 46.26
C ALA A 28 -23.75 2.39 47.44
N GLN A 29 -23.99 3.16 48.50
CA GLN A 29 -23.43 2.89 49.81
C GLN A 29 -23.86 1.49 50.26
N THR A 30 -22.94 0.54 50.20
CA THR A 30 -22.99 -0.68 50.98
C THR A 30 -21.58 -0.98 51.45
N LYS A 31 -21.47 -1.32 52.75
CA LYS A 31 -20.26 -1.67 53.52
C LYS A 31 -19.01 -1.90 52.70
N LYS A 32 -17.94 -1.12 52.96
CA LYS A 32 -16.58 -1.35 52.49
C LYS A 32 -16.14 -2.77 52.87
N ASP A 33 -16.30 -3.73 51.97
CA ASP A 33 -15.52 -4.95 51.98
C ASP A 33 -14.12 -4.52 51.48
N GLU A 34 -13.17 -4.41 52.39
CA GLU A 34 -11.77 -4.12 52.01
C GLU A 34 -11.30 -5.20 51.03
N LYS A 35 -10.82 -4.77 49.86
CA LYS A 35 -10.24 -5.71 48.88
C LYS A 35 -9.09 -6.47 49.58
N PRO A 36 -8.92 -7.78 49.30
CA PRO A 36 -7.82 -8.55 49.90
C PRO A 36 -6.49 -7.85 49.68
N TYR A 37 -5.65 -7.77 50.74
CA TYR A 37 -4.41 -7.00 50.77
C TYR A 37 -3.48 -7.27 49.56
N ASN A 38 -3.27 -8.55 49.23
CA ASN A 38 -2.37 -8.89 48.10
C ASN A 38 -2.98 -8.55 46.71
N LEU A 39 -4.28 -8.55 46.54
CA LEU A 39 -4.96 -8.08 45.32
C LEU A 39 -4.76 -6.57 45.15
N GLN A 40 -4.97 -5.79 46.23
CA GLN A 40 -4.77 -4.35 46.19
C GLN A 40 -3.29 -4.02 45.89
N LYS A 41 -2.38 -4.70 46.55
CA LYS A 41 -0.90 -4.54 46.35
C LYS A 41 -0.47 -4.96 44.94
N ALA A 42 -1.06 -5.99 44.34
CA ALA A 42 -0.79 -6.38 42.97
C ALA A 42 -1.21 -5.28 41.97
N TRP A 43 -2.35 -4.63 42.18
CA TRP A 43 -2.79 -3.49 41.41
C TRP A 43 -1.84 -2.28 41.55
N GLU A 44 -1.34 -2.02 42.77
CA GLU A 44 -0.37 -0.95 43.04
C GLU A 44 0.94 -1.22 42.28
N VAL A 45 1.48 -2.45 42.37
CA VAL A 45 2.70 -2.88 41.68
C VAL A 45 2.57 -2.72 40.17
N LEU A 46 1.46 -3.17 39.58
CA LEU A 46 1.23 -3.03 38.13
C LEU A 46 1.15 -1.56 37.70
N ARG A 47 0.54 -0.69 38.51
CA ARG A 47 0.40 0.74 38.21
C ARG A 47 1.70 1.52 38.38
N GLU A 48 2.52 1.19 39.40
CA GLU A 48 3.69 1.99 39.78
C GLU A 48 4.98 1.50 39.11
N SER A 49 5.17 0.19 39.00
CA SER A 49 6.43 -0.42 38.51
C SER A 49 6.26 -1.33 37.29
N GLN A 50 5.03 -1.62 36.89
CA GLN A 50 4.70 -2.58 35.83
C GLN A 50 5.35 -3.97 36.04
N ASP A 51 5.73 -4.31 37.29
CA ASP A 51 6.32 -5.61 37.61
C ASP A 51 5.25 -6.71 37.66
N GLU A 52 4.96 -7.26 36.49
CA GLU A 52 3.97 -8.33 36.34
C GLU A 52 4.39 -9.62 37.07
N ALA A 53 5.69 -9.91 37.19
CA ALA A 53 6.17 -11.11 37.89
C ALA A 53 5.84 -11.03 39.40
N GLN A 54 6.05 -9.85 40.00
CA GLN A 54 5.70 -9.61 41.40
C GLN A 54 4.19 -9.62 41.60
N ALA A 55 3.40 -9.06 40.65
CA ALA A 55 1.95 -9.09 40.70
C ALA A 55 1.42 -10.53 40.63
N VAL A 56 1.91 -11.37 39.72
CA VAL A 56 1.55 -12.79 39.63
C VAL A 56 1.83 -13.52 40.95
N LYS A 57 2.99 -13.28 41.59
CA LYS A 57 3.34 -13.89 42.86
C LYS A 57 2.35 -13.51 43.97
N LEU A 58 2.01 -12.22 44.10
CA LEU A 58 1.02 -11.73 45.06
C LEU A 58 -0.37 -12.31 44.87
N LEU A 59 -0.84 -12.39 43.62
CA LEU A 59 -2.13 -12.95 43.28
C LEU A 59 -2.20 -14.45 43.54
N THR A 60 -1.13 -15.19 43.18
CA THR A 60 -1.03 -16.61 43.43
C THR A 60 -1.04 -16.91 44.94
N GLU A 61 -0.37 -16.10 45.73
CA GLU A 61 -0.38 -16.21 47.18
C GLU A 61 -1.75 -15.90 47.80
N GLN A 62 -2.44 -14.87 47.28
CA GLN A 62 -3.83 -14.57 47.66
C GLN A 62 -4.76 -15.74 47.37
N LEU A 63 -4.65 -16.37 46.23
CA LEU A 63 -5.51 -17.48 45.82
C LEU A 63 -5.29 -18.77 46.62
N LYS A 64 -4.15 -18.92 47.31
CA LYS A 64 -3.96 -20.02 48.28
C LYS A 64 -4.90 -19.87 49.50
N SER A 65 -5.21 -18.64 49.90
CA SER A 65 -6.07 -18.37 51.03
C SER A 65 -7.52 -18.14 50.61
N THR A 66 -7.75 -17.60 49.42
CA THR A 66 -9.09 -17.30 48.88
C THR A 66 -9.21 -17.80 47.43
N PRO A 67 -9.28 -19.13 47.20
CA PRO A 67 -9.32 -19.72 45.86
C PRO A 67 -10.59 -19.35 45.06
N ASP A 68 -11.61 -18.83 45.72
CA ASP A 68 -12.85 -18.36 45.10
C ASP A 68 -12.86 -16.86 44.76
N ASN A 69 -11.70 -16.19 44.82
CA ASN A 69 -11.57 -14.79 44.46
C ASN A 69 -11.49 -14.61 42.95
N VAL A 70 -12.62 -14.25 42.33
CA VAL A 70 -12.76 -14.08 40.90
C VAL A 70 -11.90 -12.94 40.36
N GLU A 71 -11.77 -11.82 41.10
CA GLU A 71 -10.96 -10.67 40.68
C GLU A 71 -9.48 -11.05 40.56
N CYS A 72 -8.95 -11.87 41.48
CA CYS A 72 -7.58 -12.39 41.38
C CYS A 72 -7.37 -13.21 40.12
N TRP A 73 -8.28 -14.12 39.81
CA TRP A 73 -8.23 -14.96 38.61
C TRP A 73 -8.29 -14.11 37.32
N MET A 74 -9.16 -13.10 37.28
CA MET A 74 -9.28 -12.22 36.12
C MET A 74 -8.06 -11.33 35.92
N LEU A 75 -7.43 -10.86 37.01
CA LEU A 75 -6.20 -10.08 36.92
C LEU A 75 -5.03 -10.96 36.42
N LEU A 76 -4.95 -12.21 36.90
CA LEU A 76 -4.00 -13.20 36.34
C LEU A 76 -4.23 -13.45 34.86
N CYS A 77 -5.48 -13.67 34.46
CA CYS A 77 -5.82 -13.85 33.05
C CYS A 77 -5.31 -12.67 32.20
N ARG A 78 -5.52 -11.43 32.64
CA ARG A 78 -5.03 -10.23 31.94
C ARG A 78 -3.51 -10.20 31.86
N ILE A 79 -2.78 -10.48 32.94
CA ILE A 79 -1.32 -10.49 32.96
C ILE A 79 -0.78 -11.56 32.00
N TYR A 80 -1.34 -12.78 32.04
CA TYR A 80 -0.91 -13.87 31.17
C TYR A 80 -1.20 -13.57 29.68
N ARG A 81 -2.31 -12.90 29.38
CA ARG A 81 -2.59 -12.43 28.00
C ARG A 81 -1.52 -11.44 27.52
N ASN A 82 -1.19 -10.43 28.35
CA ASN A 82 -0.17 -9.44 28.01
C ASN A 82 1.20 -10.07 27.75
N ARG A 83 1.48 -11.24 28.37
CA ARG A 83 2.70 -12.03 28.18
C ARG A 83 2.60 -13.07 27.07
N GLU A 84 1.49 -13.11 26.38
CA GLU A 84 1.21 -14.14 25.36
C GLU A 84 1.22 -15.59 25.94
N GLU A 85 1.11 -15.71 27.28
CA GLU A 85 0.98 -16.99 27.99
C GLU A 85 -0.46 -17.49 27.96
N TYR A 86 -1.05 -17.68 26.77
CA TYR A 86 -2.48 -17.92 26.57
C TYR A 86 -3.01 -19.17 27.27
N GLY A 87 -2.18 -20.24 27.39
CA GLY A 87 -2.55 -21.44 28.15
C GLY A 87 -2.80 -21.15 29.63
N ALA A 88 -1.95 -20.31 30.24
CA ALA A 88 -2.14 -19.86 31.62
C ALA A 88 -3.33 -18.92 31.75
N ALA A 89 -3.55 -18.04 30.76
CA ALA A 89 -4.71 -17.15 30.71
C ALA A 89 -6.03 -17.94 30.63
N LEU A 90 -6.10 -19.00 29.81
CA LEU A 90 -7.26 -19.90 29.74
C LEU A 90 -7.51 -20.61 31.05
N THR A 91 -6.46 -21.06 31.73
CA THR A 91 -6.58 -21.69 33.05
C THR A 91 -7.19 -20.71 34.04
N ALA A 92 -6.69 -19.48 34.08
CA ALA A 92 -7.17 -18.43 35.00
C ALA A 92 -8.64 -18.07 34.75
N VAL A 93 -9.04 -17.83 33.48
CA VAL A 93 -10.44 -17.50 33.16
C VAL A 93 -11.39 -18.68 33.40
N ASN A 94 -10.95 -19.92 33.19
CA ASN A 94 -11.75 -21.09 33.49
C ASN A 94 -12.01 -21.24 35.00
N GLU A 95 -11.00 -21.01 35.85
CA GLU A 95 -11.20 -21.00 37.30
C GLU A 95 -12.06 -19.83 37.71
N ALA A 96 -11.93 -18.65 37.13
CA ALA A 96 -12.82 -17.52 37.36
C ALA A 96 -14.30 -17.90 37.06
N ILE A 97 -14.58 -18.53 35.92
CA ILE A 97 -15.91 -18.98 35.51
C ILE A 97 -16.48 -19.99 36.53
N LYS A 98 -15.65 -20.92 36.98
CA LYS A 98 -16.06 -22.01 37.90
C LYS A 98 -16.44 -21.49 39.27
N VAL A 99 -15.71 -20.48 39.80
CA VAL A 99 -15.89 -19.98 41.16
C VAL A 99 -16.83 -18.77 41.24
N ASN A 100 -17.17 -18.15 40.10
CA ASN A 100 -17.90 -16.90 40.04
C ASN A 100 -19.32 -17.03 40.65
N LYS A 101 -19.63 -16.09 41.53
CA LYS A 101 -20.98 -15.86 42.12
C LYS A 101 -21.33 -14.39 41.85
N PRO A 102 -22.03 -14.06 40.76
CA PRO A 102 -22.25 -12.67 40.33
C PRO A 102 -22.78 -11.73 41.39
N LYS A 103 -23.70 -12.24 42.24
CA LYS A 103 -24.24 -11.45 43.38
C LYS A 103 -23.19 -11.09 44.45
N LYS A 104 -22.08 -11.85 44.54
CA LYS A 104 -21.03 -11.65 45.52
C LYS A 104 -19.84 -10.89 44.91
N SER A 105 -19.43 -11.26 43.67
CA SER A 105 -18.27 -10.72 42.99
C SER A 105 -18.53 -9.40 42.25
N GLY A 106 -19.78 -9.11 41.88
CA GLY A 106 -20.11 -7.99 41.01
C GLY A 106 -19.78 -8.24 39.55
N LEU A 107 -19.14 -9.37 39.22
CA LEU A 107 -18.76 -9.72 37.85
C LEU A 107 -19.82 -10.61 37.18
N PHE A 108 -20.25 -10.22 35.98
CA PHE A 108 -21.24 -10.99 35.22
C PHE A 108 -20.60 -12.24 34.57
N ASN A 109 -21.37 -13.32 34.50
CA ASN A 109 -20.89 -14.52 33.81
C ASN A 109 -20.69 -14.27 32.32
N SER A 110 -21.50 -13.43 31.69
CA SER A 110 -21.33 -12.99 30.30
C SER A 110 -19.90 -12.42 30.05
N THR A 111 -19.45 -11.52 30.95
CA THR A 111 -18.11 -10.91 30.84
C THR A 111 -17.00 -11.96 30.90
N LEU A 112 -17.12 -12.96 31.78
CA LEU A 112 -16.10 -14.02 31.89
C LEU A 112 -16.03 -14.90 30.63
N TRP A 113 -17.19 -15.23 30.04
CA TRP A 113 -17.24 -15.94 28.76
C TRP A 113 -16.74 -15.11 27.59
N TRP A 114 -16.96 -13.81 27.61
CA TRP A 114 -16.40 -12.88 26.63
C TRP A 114 -14.87 -12.90 26.69
N TRP A 115 -14.28 -12.73 27.89
CA TRP A 115 -12.83 -12.84 28.08
C TRP A 115 -12.26 -14.17 27.62
N LYS A 116 -12.95 -15.27 27.91
CA LYS A 116 -12.52 -16.59 27.40
C LYS A 116 -12.53 -16.65 25.88
N GLY A 117 -13.54 -16.08 25.23
CA GLY A 117 -13.61 -15.94 23.78
C GLY A 117 -12.42 -15.16 23.23
N SER A 118 -12.11 -14.00 23.83
CA SER A 118 -10.96 -13.19 23.42
C SER A 118 -9.62 -13.93 23.55
N VAL A 119 -9.41 -14.74 24.59
CA VAL A 119 -8.19 -15.55 24.72
C VAL A 119 -8.09 -16.63 23.64
N TYR A 120 -9.21 -17.26 23.24
CA TYR A 120 -9.21 -18.18 22.12
C TYR A 120 -8.93 -17.52 20.78
N ASP A 121 -9.42 -16.29 20.61
CA ASP A 121 -9.17 -15.49 19.42
C ASP A 121 -7.66 -15.19 19.26
N GLU A 122 -7.01 -14.73 20.34
CA GLU A 122 -5.56 -14.50 20.38
C GLU A 122 -4.72 -15.77 20.17
N LEU A 123 -5.26 -16.95 20.48
CA LEU A 123 -4.68 -18.24 20.16
C LEU A 123 -4.87 -18.67 18.70
N GLY A 124 -5.66 -17.93 17.91
CA GLY A 124 -6.06 -18.34 16.56
C GLY A 124 -7.11 -19.46 16.54
N GLU A 125 -7.71 -19.82 17.70
CA GLU A 125 -8.74 -20.84 17.82
C GLU A 125 -10.13 -20.23 17.63
N THR A 126 -10.39 -19.59 16.48
CA THR A 126 -11.56 -18.77 16.18
C THR A 126 -12.89 -19.52 16.37
N GLU A 127 -12.97 -20.81 16.06
CA GLU A 127 -14.15 -21.64 16.29
C GLU A 127 -14.54 -21.67 17.77
N ARG A 128 -13.56 -21.86 18.66
CA ARG A 128 -13.78 -21.87 20.11
C ARG A 128 -14.11 -20.49 20.67
N SER A 129 -13.51 -19.46 20.07
CA SER A 129 -13.85 -18.06 20.37
C SER A 129 -15.33 -17.81 20.10
N VAL A 130 -15.80 -18.14 18.90
CA VAL A 130 -17.21 -17.99 18.49
C VAL A 130 -18.16 -18.74 19.42
N GLU A 131 -17.84 -19.96 19.85
CA GLU A 131 -18.65 -20.72 20.83
C GLU A 131 -18.75 -19.98 22.17
N CYS A 132 -17.62 -19.45 22.67
CA CYS A 132 -17.60 -18.68 23.92
C CYS A 132 -18.38 -17.38 23.80
N LEU A 133 -18.25 -16.66 22.67
CA LEU A 133 -18.96 -15.41 22.41
C LEU A 133 -20.47 -15.62 22.27
N ARG A 134 -20.93 -16.70 21.63
CA ARG A 134 -22.35 -17.08 21.62
C ARG A 134 -22.90 -17.27 23.03
N LYS A 135 -22.17 -18.02 23.85
CA LYS A 135 -22.56 -18.23 25.24
C LYS A 135 -22.55 -16.96 26.06
N SER A 136 -21.54 -16.12 25.83
CA SER A 136 -21.46 -14.78 26.42
C SER A 136 -22.66 -13.94 26.06
N LEU A 137 -23.04 -13.88 24.78
CA LEU A 137 -24.18 -13.11 24.29
C LEU A 137 -25.50 -13.59 24.88
N ASP A 138 -25.73 -14.90 24.96
CA ASP A 138 -26.92 -15.48 25.56
C ASP A 138 -27.05 -15.15 27.05
N LEU A 139 -25.94 -15.05 27.76
CA LEU A 139 -25.92 -14.61 29.17
C LEU A 139 -26.10 -13.09 29.27
N ALA A 140 -25.40 -12.29 28.43
CA ALA A 140 -25.45 -10.84 28.48
C ALA A 140 -26.87 -10.28 28.31
N ARG A 141 -27.67 -10.90 27.47
CA ARG A 141 -29.09 -10.54 27.30
C ARG A 141 -29.91 -10.63 28.60
N LYS A 142 -29.40 -11.37 29.59
CA LYS A 142 -30.08 -11.61 30.89
C LYS A 142 -29.39 -10.88 32.04
N ASP A 143 -28.05 -10.83 32.04
CA ASP A 143 -27.26 -10.36 33.19
C ASP A 143 -26.53 -9.04 32.94
N ASN A 144 -26.21 -8.67 31.69
CA ASN A 144 -25.43 -7.46 31.36
C ASN A 144 -25.80 -6.91 29.98
N LYS A 145 -26.89 -6.20 29.86
CA LYS A 145 -27.39 -5.68 28.59
C LYS A 145 -26.45 -4.65 27.94
N ASP A 146 -25.69 -3.95 28.74
CA ASP A 146 -24.75 -2.90 28.24
C ASP A 146 -23.63 -3.48 27.35
N ASN A 147 -23.28 -4.75 27.57
CA ASN A 147 -22.24 -5.41 26.79
C ASN A 147 -22.78 -6.19 25.57
N VAL A 148 -24.08 -6.24 25.35
CA VAL A 148 -24.68 -7.03 24.25
C VAL A 148 -24.16 -6.59 22.91
N GLN A 149 -24.01 -5.29 22.69
CA GLN A 149 -23.55 -4.74 21.41
C GLN A 149 -22.09 -5.10 21.12
N SER A 150 -21.18 -4.89 22.09
CA SER A 150 -19.76 -5.24 21.95
C SER A 150 -19.57 -6.74 21.72
N ILE A 151 -20.25 -7.60 22.51
CA ILE A 151 -20.15 -9.05 22.34
C ILE A 151 -20.73 -9.50 20.98
N SER A 152 -21.82 -8.84 20.52
CA SER A 152 -22.39 -9.13 19.20
C SER A 152 -21.43 -8.77 18.09
N PHE A 153 -20.74 -7.64 18.20
CA PHE A 153 -19.73 -7.21 17.24
C PHE A 153 -18.59 -8.21 17.16
N ASP A 154 -17.98 -8.60 18.29
CA ASP A 154 -16.89 -9.58 18.33
C ASP A 154 -17.33 -10.94 17.79
N LEU A 155 -18.57 -11.37 18.13
CA LEU A 155 -19.13 -12.61 17.56
C LEU A 155 -19.24 -12.54 16.04
N ALA A 156 -19.71 -11.42 15.49
CA ALA A 156 -19.84 -11.25 14.06
C ALA A 156 -18.46 -11.20 13.36
N GLN A 157 -17.44 -10.63 14.01
CA GLN A 157 -16.07 -10.66 13.55
C GLN A 157 -15.50 -12.08 13.46
N GLY A 158 -15.61 -12.86 14.54
CA GLY A 158 -15.16 -14.25 14.52
C GLY A 158 -15.91 -15.11 13.48
N LEU A 159 -17.20 -14.86 13.26
CA LEU A 159 -17.97 -15.52 12.20
C LEU A 159 -17.51 -15.13 10.81
N TYR A 160 -17.10 -13.86 10.60
CA TYR A 160 -16.51 -13.40 9.35
C TYR A 160 -15.19 -14.12 9.06
N GLU A 161 -14.30 -14.24 10.04
CA GLU A 161 -13.00 -14.94 9.90
C GLU A 161 -13.19 -16.41 9.52
N LEU A 162 -14.22 -17.06 10.08
CA LEU A 162 -14.62 -18.40 9.71
C LEU A 162 -15.36 -18.47 8.36
N LYS A 163 -15.50 -17.36 7.64
CA LYS A 163 -16.29 -17.24 6.39
C LYS A 163 -17.76 -17.63 6.52
N ARG A 164 -18.30 -17.58 7.74
CA ARG A 164 -19.72 -17.88 8.06
C ARG A 164 -20.53 -16.59 7.88
N PHE A 165 -20.50 -16.02 6.68
CA PHE A 165 -21.04 -14.69 6.39
C PHE A 165 -22.54 -14.56 6.67
N ASP A 166 -23.35 -15.61 6.41
CA ASP A 166 -24.80 -15.55 6.68
C ASP A 166 -25.12 -15.38 8.16
N GLU A 167 -24.33 -16.02 9.02
CA GLU A 167 -24.50 -15.90 10.46
C GLU A 167 -24.00 -14.55 10.99
N ALA A 168 -22.87 -14.07 10.46
CA ALA A 168 -22.36 -12.72 10.76
C ALA A 168 -23.38 -11.65 10.35
N ASP A 169 -23.97 -11.77 9.14
CA ASP A 169 -25.03 -10.86 8.67
C ASP A 169 -26.23 -10.84 9.60
N ALA A 170 -26.66 -12.02 10.08
CA ALA A 170 -27.79 -12.10 11.00
C ALA A 170 -27.53 -11.34 12.31
N VAL A 171 -26.27 -11.40 12.80
CA VAL A 171 -25.85 -10.66 13.98
C VAL A 171 -25.85 -9.16 13.71
N TYR A 172 -25.20 -8.70 12.62
CA TYR A 172 -25.16 -7.28 12.26
C TYR A 172 -26.54 -6.70 11.99
N ARG A 173 -27.44 -7.44 11.30
CA ARG A 173 -28.80 -7.01 11.08
C ARG A 173 -29.61 -6.92 12.38
N HIS A 174 -29.30 -7.77 13.36
CA HIS A 174 -29.93 -7.65 14.70
C HIS A 174 -29.44 -6.38 15.39
N MET A 175 -28.13 -6.08 15.34
CA MET A 175 -27.58 -4.84 15.91
C MET A 175 -28.24 -3.61 15.27
N LEU A 176 -28.36 -3.57 13.95
CA LEU A 176 -29.02 -2.49 13.21
C LEU A 176 -30.52 -2.38 13.47
N LYS A 177 -31.17 -3.43 13.92
CA LYS A 177 -32.58 -3.39 14.34
C LYS A 177 -32.75 -2.74 15.71
N GLU A 178 -31.77 -2.92 16.60
CA GLU A 178 -31.77 -2.29 17.94
C GLU A 178 -31.30 -0.82 17.86
N ASP A 179 -30.29 -0.55 17.01
CA ASP A 179 -29.75 0.78 16.73
C ASP A 179 -29.46 0.92 15.23
N ASP A 180 -30.31 1.64 14.51
CA ASP A 180 -30.21 1.82 13.06
C ASP A 180 -29.12 2.80 12.65
N SER A 181 -28.43 3.44 13.60
CA SER A 181 -27.27 4.31 13.45
C SER A 181 -25.93 3.61 13.78
N ASP A 182 -25.95 2.33 14.17
CA ASP A 182 -24.73 1.57 14.50
C ASP A 182 -23.81 1.42 13.29
N GLN A 183 -22.78 2.25 13.23
CA GLN A 183 -21.84 2.31 12.11
C GLN A 183 -20.95 1.09 12.02
N ALA A 184 -20.52 0.52 13.16
CA ALA A 184 -19.71 -0.69 13.17
C ALA A 184 -20.47 -1.86 12.56
N ALA A 185 -21.78 -1.97 12.86
CA ALA A 185 -22.65 -2.98 12.26
C ALA A 185 -22.88 -2.74 10.76
N MET A 186 -23.06 -1.47 10.32
CA MET A 186 -23.18 -1.15 8.89
C MET A 186 -21.93 -1.53 8.12
N VAL A 187 -20.76 -1.14 8.62
CA VAL A 187 -19.47 -1.44 7.98
C VAL A 187 -19.18 -2.94 7.99
N GLY A 188 -19.47 -3.63 9.11
CA GLY A 188 -19.33 -5.09 9.19
C GLY A 188 -20.18 -5.83 8.17
N LEU A 189 -21.46 -5.43 8.03
CA LEU A 189 -22.35 -5.99 7.01
C LEU A 189 -21.89 -5.65 5.59
N ALA A 190 -21.44 -4.42 5.33
CA ALA A 190 -20.92 -4.02 4.03
C ALA A 190 -19.65 -4.82 3.65
N ARG A 191 -18.78 -5.10 4.62
CA ARG A 191 -17.61 -5.96 4.43
C ARG A 191 -18.01 -7.37 3.97
N ASN A 192 -19.02 -7.97 4.61
CA ASN A 192 -19.53 -9.27 4.20
C ASN A 192 -20.10 -9.25 2.78
N LEU A 193 -20.79 -8.18 2.38
CA LEU A 193 -21.31 -8.00 1.03
C LEU A 193 -20.19 -7.88 0.01
N ILE A 194 -19.09 -7.19 0.33
CA ILE A 194 -17.90 -7.09 -0.53
C ILE A 194 -17.31 -8.47 -0.78
N GLU A 195 -17.15 -9.29 0.26
CA GLU A 195 -16.60 -10.66 0.12
C GLU A 195 -17.49 -11.58 -0.73
N ARG A 196 -18.79 -11.28 -0.79
CA ARG A 196 -19.76 -11.99 -1.66
C ARG A 196 -19.88 -11.40 -3.05
N GLY A 197 -19.20 -10.29 -3.36
CA GLY A 197 -19.28 -9.59 -4.63
C GLY A 197 -20.50 -8.66 -4.80
N ASP A 198 -21.29 -8.43 -3.77
CA ASP A 198 -22.36 -7.43 -3.79
C ASP A 198 -21.82 -6.04 -3.43
N TYR A 199 -21.00 -5.50 -4.33
CA TYR A 199 -20.35 -4.21 -4.14
C TYR A 199 -21.35 -3.04 -4.08
N LYS A 200 -22.46 -3.11 -4.84
CA LYS A 200 -23.47 -2.06 -4.86
C LYS A 200 -24.23 -1.99 -3.52
N GLY A 201 -24.67 -3.14 -3.03
CA GLY A 201 -25.31 -3.20 -1.71
C GLY A 201 -24.39 -2.74 -0.59
N ALA A 202 -23.10 -3.04 -0.68
CA ALA A 202 -22.11 -2.53 0.27
C ALA A 202 -21.99 -1.01 0.22
N ILE A 203 -21.92 -0.40 -0.97
CA ILE A 203 -21.83 1.06 -1.14
C ILE A 203 -23.06 1.75 -0.55
N GLU A 204 -24.28 1.24 -0.78
CA GLU A 204 -25.49 1.82 -0.23
C GLU A 204 -25.48 1.87 1.33
N LEU A 205 -24.97 0.81 1.97
CA LEU A 205 -24.81 0.77 3.43
C LEU A 205 -23.74 1.75 3.92
N LEU A 206 -22.63 1.85 3.21
CA LEU A 206 -21.51 2.72 3.55
C LEU A 206 -21.86 4.19 3.33
N ASP A 207 -22.64 4.51 2.30
CA ASP A 207 -23.21 5.84 2.08
C ASP A 207 -24.13 6.24 3.24
N LYS A 208 -24.93 5.28 3.76
CA LYS A 208 -25.75 5.50 4.94
C LYS A 208 -24.90 5.75 6.19
N SER A 209 -23.83 4.97 6.39
CA SER A 209 -22.88 5.16 7.50
C SER A 209 -22.25 6.55 7.47
N ILE A 210 -21.71 6.97 6.30
CA ILE A 210 -21.11 8.30 6.10
C ILE A 210 -22.11 9.44 6.33
N LYS A 211 -23.38 9.20 6.03
CA LYS A 211 -24.45 10.20 6.30
C LYS A 211 -24.72 10.37 7.79
N TYR A 212 -24.57 9.32 8.59
CA TYR A 212 -24.69 9.41 10.05
C TYR A 212 -23.47 10.09 10.68
N ASP A 213 -22.27 9.71 10.21
CA ASP A 213 -21.03 10.32 10.66
C ASP A 213 -20.04 10.41 9.48
N ALA A 214 -19.82 11.64 9.03
CA ALA A 214 -18.89 11.92 7.95
C ALA A 214 -17.41 11.75 8.35
N ASP A 215 -17.11 11.55 9.64
CA ASP A 215 -15.75 11.35 10.15
C ASP A 215 -15.40 9.90 10.42
N TYR A 216 -16.32 8.96 10.15
CA TYR A 216 -16.08 7.54 10.37
C TYR A 216 -15.22 6.93 9.27
N ALA A 217 -13.90 6.95 9.46
CA ALA A 217 -12.86 6.56 8.48
C ALA A 217 -13.09 5.16 7.86
N SER A 218 -13.51 4.17 8.69
CA SER A 218 -13.74 2.80 8.22
C SER A 218 -14.81 2.69 7.12
N ALA A 219 -15.79 3.59 7.09
CA ALA A 219 -16.80 3.58 6.03
C ALA A 219 -16.18 3.93 4.67
N TYR A 220 -15.31 4.92 4.62
CA TYR A 220 -14.57 5.28 3.40
C TYR A 220 -13.61 4.17 2.98
N LYS A 221 -12.90 3.53 3.93
CA LYS A 221 -11.99 2.40 3.67
C LYS A 221 -12.68 1.27 2.90
N TYR A 222 -13.83 0.85 3.37
CA TYR A 222 -14.55 -0.26 2.72
C TYR A 222 -15.29 0.19 1.46
N ARG A 223 -15.75 1.45 1.38
CA ARG A 223 -16.37 1.99 0.15
C ARG A 223 -15.33 2.14 -0.96
N SER A 224 -14.12 2.58 -0.65
CA SER A 224 -12.97 2.56 -1.55
C SER A 224 -12.73 1.15 -2.11
N LYS A 225 -12.68 0.13 -1.24
CA LYS A 225 -12.51 -1.27 -1.65
C LYS A 225 -13.65 -1.74 -2.59
N ALA A 226 -14.90 -1.35 -2.30
CA ALA A 226 -16.04 -1.70 -3.15
C ALA A 226 -15.98 -1.01 -4.52
N TYR A 227 -15.62 0.29 -4.57
CA TYR A 227 -15.41 1.02 -5.82
C TYR A 227 -14.26 0.43 -6.64
N ASP A 228 -13.15 0.05 -6.01
CA ASP A 228 -12.03 -0.59 -6.70
C ASP A 228 -12.44 -1.91 -7.37
N LYS A 229 -13.23 -2.74 -6.68
CA LYS A 229 -13.77 -3.99 -7.24
C LYS A 229 -14.78 -3.77 -8.37
N LEU A 230 -15.43 -2.62 -8.43
CA LEU A 230 -16.29 -2.22 -9.55
C LEU A 230 -15.52 -1.59 -10.72
N GLY A 231 -14.22 -1.32 -10.57
CA GLY A 231 -13.40 -0.62 -11.54
C GLY A 231 -13.62 0.91 -11.54
N GLU A 232 -14.29 1.45 -10.54
CA GLU A 232 -14.51 2.89 -10.34
C GLU A 232 -13.29 3.49 -9.61
N THR A 233 -12.11 3.42 -10.22
CA THR A 233 -10.81 3.68 -9.59
C THR A 233 -10.70 5.08 -8.99
N ASP A 234 -11.19 6.12 -9.66
CA ASP A 234 -11.10 7.49 -9.16
C ASP A 234 -11.89 7.69 -7.87
N LYS A 235 -13.09 7.10 -7.77
CA LYS A 235 -13.87 7.11 -6.54
C LYS A 235 -13.21 6.31 -5.42
N ALA A 236 -12.58 5.20 -5.79
CA ALA A 236 -11.82 4.41 -4.84
C ALA A 236 -10.66 5.22 -4.27
N ILE A 237 -9.92 5.96 -5.10
CA ILE A 237 -8.83 6.85 -4.69
C ILE A 237 -9.35 7.99 -3.81
N ASP A 238 -10.42 8.68 -4.21
CA ASP A 238 -10.99 9.78 -3.42
C ASP A 238 -11.41 9.32 -2.01
N ASP A 239 -12.05 8.14 -1.91
CA ASP A 239 -12.42 7.56 -0.62
C ASP A 239 -11.19 7.11 0.20
N ALA A 240 -10.18 6.51 -0.43
CA ALA A 240 -8.94 6.13 0.24
C ALA A 240 -8.20 7.33 0.81
N LEU A 241 -8.09 8.43 0.05
CA LEU A 241 -7.50 9.68 0.51
C LEU A 241 -8.31 10.34 1.63
N THR A 242 -9.64 10.22 1.58
CA THR A 242 -10.51 10.72 2.65
C THR A 242 -10.38 9.87 3.91
N CYS A 243 -10.28 8.55 3.78
CA CYS A 243 -9.99 7.65 4.89
C CYS A 243 -8.65 8.00 5.55
N PHE A 244 -7.61 8.16 4.75
CA PHE A 244 -6.27 8.51 5.20
C PHE A 244 -6.20 9.88 5.89
N GLU A 245 -6.98 10.87 5.41
CA GLU A 245 -7.09 12.19 6.04
C GLU A 245 -7.69 12.13 7.46
N LYS A 246 -8.63 11.20 7.69
CA LYS A 246 -9.34 11.03 8.95
C LYS A 246 -8.63 10.09 9.93
N ASP A 247 -7.85 9.16 9.43
CA ASP A 247 -7.14 8.15 10.19
C ASP A 247 -5.85 7.79 9.45
N ASP A 248 -4.71 8.32 9.90
CA ASP A 248 -3.39 8.14 9.30
C ASP A 248 -2.84 6.72 9.49
N ASP A 249 -3.38 5.95 10.44
CA ASP A 249 -3.06 4.52 10.61
C ASP A 249 -3.57 3.65 9.45
N THR A 250 -4.36 4.22 8.53
CA THR A 250 -4.89 3.50 7.38
C THR A 250 -3.90 3.37 6.21
N TYR A 251 -2.73 4.02 6.29
CA TYR A 251 -1.67 3.84 5.29
C TYR A 251 -1.31 2.35 5.14
N SER A 252 -1.33 1.86 3.92
CA SER A 252 -0.98 0.48 3.63
C SER A 252 -0.43 0.33 2.21
N THR A 253 0.41 -0.68 2.00
CA THR A 253 0.90 -1.06 0.67
C THR A 253 -0.25 -1.31 -0.31
N ALA A 254 -1.33 -1.95 0.14
CA ALA A 254 -2.52 -2.21 -0.69
C ALA A 254 -3.21 -0.91 -1.16
N MET A 255 -3.24 0.12 -0.31
CA MET A 255 -3.75 1.44 -0.68
C MET A 255 -2.89 2.08 -1.78
N VAL A 256 -1.57 2.04 -1.63
CA VAL A 256 -0.64 2.56 -2.65
C VAL A 256 -0.75 1.76 -3.95
N GLN A 257 -0.83 0.43 -3.89
CA GLN A 257 -1.04 -0.41 -5.08
C GLN A 257 -2.33 -0.06 -5.83
N MET A 258 -3.43 0.20 -5.11
CA MET A 258 -4.68 0.63 -5.72
C MET A 258 -4.51 2.00 -6.40
N MET A 259 -3.78 2.93 -5.78
CA MET A 259 -3.49 4.25 -6.36
C MET A 259 -2.62 4.17 -7.62
N MET A 260 -1.79 3.13 -7.77
CA MET A 260 -1.01 2.91 -8.99
C MET A 260 -1.86 2.68 -10.23
N LYS A 261 -3.11 2.23 -10.09
CA LYS A 261 -4.06 2.07 -11.22
C LYS A 261 -4.37 3.38 -11.95
N HIS A 262 -4.35 4.50 -11.21
CA HIS A 262 -4.50 5.85 -11.76
C HIS A 262 -3.58 6.82 -11.01
N ARG A 263 -2.28 6.59 -11.14
CA ARG A 263 -1.21 7.23 -10.37
C ARG A 263 -1.22 8.76 -10.43
N SER A 264 -1.32 9.33 -11.64
CA SER A 264 -1.31 10.78 -11.83
C SER A 264 -2.49 11.46 -11.12
N TYR A 265 -3.68 10.86 -11.15
CA TYR A 265 -4.84 11.33 -10.41
C TYR A 265 -4.60 11.27 -8.89
N ALA A 266 -4.06 10.16 -8.39
CA ALA A 266 -3.75 10.00 -6.97
C ALA A 266 -2.75 11.04 -6.47
N ILE A 267 -1.65 11.28 -7.23
CA ILE A 267 -0.64 12.30 -6.92
C ILE A 267 -1.26 13.70 -6.89
N ALA A 268 -2.02 14.07 -7.93
CA ALA A 268 -2.66 15.38 -8.02
C ALA A 268 -3.60 15.64 -6.83
N LYS A 269 -4.43 14.64 -6.47
CA LYS A 269 -5.36 14.73 -5.32
C LYS A 269 -4.61 14.78 -3.99
N ALA A 270 -3.58 13.95 -3.79
CA ALA A 270 -2.76 13.98 -2.57
C ALA A 270 -2.04 15.34 -2.40
N LYS A 271 -1.45 15.89 -3.48
CA LYS A 271 -0.87 17.24 -3.48
C LYS A 271 -1.91 18.32 -3.16
N ALA A 272 -3.13 18.23 -3.70
CA ALA A 272 -4.20 19.18 -3.41
C ALA A 272 -4.60 19.11 -1.93
N LYS A 273 -4.78 17.92 -1.37
CA LYS A 273 -5.06 17.70 0.04
C LYS A 273 -3.93 18.24 0.94
N MET A 274 -2.67 17.98 0.59
CA MET A 274 -1.50 18.48 1.32
C MET A 274 -1.48 20.01 1.40
N ARG A 275 -1.86 20.73 0.32
CA ARG A 275 -1.90 22.21 0.31
C ARG A 275 -2.86 22.78 1.35
N SER A 276 -3.98 22.12 1.61
CA SER A 276 -5.02 22.52 2.56
C SER A 276 -4.88 21.93 3.95
N SER A 277 -4.01 20.92 4.14
CA SER A 277 -3.83 20.21 5.40
C SER A 277 -2.89 20.95 6.36
N GLU A 278 -3.21 20.89 7.66
CA GLU A 278 -2.29 21.27 8.73
C GLU A 278 -1.18 20.20 8.92
N ASN A 279 -1.50 18.93 8.72
CA ASN A 279 -0.55 17.81 8.80
C ASN A 279 0.05 17.51 7.42
N LYS A 280 1.02 18.30 6.98
CA LYS A 280 1.70 18.09 5.70
C LYS A 280 2.59 16.86 5.69
N MET A 281 3.14 16.46 6.84
CA MET A 281 4.02 15.29 6.97
C MET A 281 3.33 14.01 6.47
N GLN A 282 2.11 13.78 6.91
CA GLN A 282 1.29 12.64 6.51
C GLN A 282 1.17 12.52 4.98
N TRP A 283 0.84 13.63 4.32
CA TRP A 283 0.68 13.67 2.86
C TRP A 283 2.00 13.51 2.11
N ARG A 284 3.13 14.04 2.64
CA ARG A 284 4.46 13.80 2.06
C ARG A 284 4.83 12.33 2.11
N VAL A 285 4.59 11.67 3.25
CA VAL A 285 4.85 10.22 3.39
C VAL A 285 4.02 9.41 2.38
N LEU A 286 2.75 9.76 2.17
CA LEU A 286 1.93 9.13 1.14
C LEU A 286 2.49 9.36 -0.27
N LEU A 287 2.85 10.60 -0.60
CA LEU A 287 3.43 10.92 -1.91
C LEU A 287 4.75 10.18 -2.15
N ILE A 288 5.62 10.11 -1.14
CA ILE A 288 6.85 9.32 -1.19
C ILE A 288 6.54 7.86 -1.53
N GLY A 289 5.59 7.23 -0.82
CA GLY A 289 5.23 5.84 -1.09
C GLY A 289 4.70 5.62 -2.51
N ILE A 290 3.94 6.57 -3.06
CA ILE A 290 3.48 6.51 -4.45
C ILE A 290 4.67 6.67 -5.41
N TYR A 291 5.57 7.64 -5.17
CA TYR A 291 6.74 7.89 -6.01
C TYR A 291 7.73 6.72 -5.99
N GLU A 292 8.01 6.14 -4.83
CA GLU A 292 8.88 4.97 -4.72
C GLU A 292 8.29 3.77 -5.47
N LYS A 293 7.00 3.47 -5.28
CA LYS A 293 6.32 2.36 -5.97
C LYS A 293 6.23 2.59 -7.48
N SER A 294 6.25 3.84 -7.94
CA SER A 294 6.29 4.21 -9.37
C SER A 294 7.68 4.45 -9.93
N CYS A 295 8.74 4.21 -9.13
CA CYS A 295 10.14 4.47 -9.50
C CYS A 295 10.44 5.92 -9.89
N GLU A 296 9.65 6.86 -9.37
CA GLU A 296 9.87 8.29 -9.49
C GLU A 296 10.77 8.79 -8.35
N TYR A 297 11.95 8.19 -8.24
CA TYR A 297 12.85 8.41 -7.10
C TYR A 297 13.29 9.87 -6.94
N GLU A 298 13.36 10.66 -8.01
CA GLU A 298 13.67 12.09 -7.95
C GLU A 298 12.58 12.88 -7.24
N ASN A 299 11.32 12.51 -7.48
CA ASN A 299 10.17 13.12 -6.80
C ASN A 299 10.14 12.70 -5.32
N ALA A 300 10.44 11.42 -5.03
CA ALA A 300 10.58 10.93 -3.66
C ALA A 300 11.71 11.68 -2.91
N LEU A 301 12.88 11.85 -3.54
CA LEU A 301 14.01 12.60 -2.98
C LEU A 301 13.63 14.05 -2.66
N ALA A 302 12.88 14.72 -3.52
CA ALA A 302 12.41 16.08 -3.28
C ALA A 302 11.48 16.17 -2.06
N GLU A 303 10.60 15.20 -1.85
CA GLU A 303 9.74 15.14 -0.66
C GLU A 303 10.55 14.79 0.59
N TYR A 304 11.58 13.92 0.52
CA TYR A 304 12.50 13.66 1.63
C TYR A 304 13.32 14.90 2.01
N ASP A 305 13.80 15.67 1.02
CA ASP A 305 14.49 16.94 1.27
C ASP A 305 13.56 17.96 1.96
N ALA A 306 12.30 18.00 1.57
CA ALA A 306 11.30 18.83 2.21
C ALA A 306 10.99 18.37 3.65
N LEU A 307 10.96 17.05 3.92
CA LEU A 307 10.84 16.52 5.29
C LEU A 307 12.05 16.92 6.15
N GLU A 308 13.28 16.79 5.64
CA GLU A 308 14.47 17.19 6.39
C GLU A 308 14.48 18.69 6.68
N ASN A 309 14.05 19.54 5.73
CA ASN A 309 13.95 20.99 5.93
C ASN A 309 12.90 21.37 6.99
N ASP A 310 11.74 20.68 6.99
CA ASP A 310 10.63 21.00 7.89
C ASP A 310 10.82 20.42 9.31
N TYR A 311 11.43 19.24 9.43
CA TYR A 311 11.49 18.46 10.69
C TYR A 311 12.92 18.18 11.19
N GLY A 312 13.94 18.48 10.38
CA GLY A 312 15.34 18.28 10.72
C GLY A 312 15.86 16.89 10.31
N LYS A 313 17.10 16.63 10.74
CA LYS A 313 17.82 15.41 10.40
C LYS A 313 17.21 14.21 11.12
N ASP A 314 16.91 13.16 10.37
CA ASP A 314 16.31 11.94 10.87
C ASP A 314 16.93 10.72 10.17
N GLU A 315 17.13 9.64 10.92
CA GLU A 315 17.69 8.38 10.41
C GLU A 315 16.84 7.80 9.28
N PHE A 316 15.51 7.80 9.44
CA PHE A 316 14.58 7.31 8.44
C PHE A 316 14.73 8.03 7.10
N ILE A 317 14.87 9.36 7.12
CA ILE A 317 15.06 10.17 5.90
C ILE A 317 16.34 9.75 5.20
N TYR A 318 17.44 9.64 5.92
CA TYR A 318 18.72 9.25 5.34
C TYR A 318 18.73 7.83 4.81
N TYR A 319 18.12 6.88 5.55
CA TYR A 319 17.98 5.50 5.12
C TYR A 319 17.24 5.40 3.77
N HIS A 320 16.08 5.99 3.66
CA HIS A 320 15.26 5.90 2.45
C HIS A 320 15.79 6.76 1.28
N ARG A 321 16.47 7.88 1.56
CA ARG A 321 17.21 8.59 0.50
C ARG A 321 18.34 7.73 -0.05
N ALA A 322 19.02 6.96 0.80
CA ALA A 322 20.02 5.99 0.33
C ALA A 322 19.38 4.94 -0.59
N ASP A 323 18.17 4.47 -0.27
CA ASP A 323 17.42 3.57 -1.13
C ASP A 323 17.14 4.20 -2.50
N CYS A 324 16.61 5.42 -2.54
CA CYS A 324 16.33 6.13 -3.78
C CYS A 324 17.59 6.36 -4.63
N TYR A 325 18.71 6.73 -4.00
CA TYR A 325 19.99 6.89 -4.73
C TYR A 325 20.56 5.56 -5.22
N ASP A 326 20.40 4.45 -4.48
CA ASP A 326 20.80 3.12 -4.92
C ASP A 326 19.98 2.65 -6.13
N GLU A 327 18.66 2.88 -6.08
CA GLU A 327 17.77 2.59 -7.21
C GLU A 327 18.13 3.39 -8.46
N LEU A 328 18.60 4.63 -8.32
CA LEU A 328 19.11 5.45 -9.42
C LEU A 328 20.54 5.09 -9.85
N GLY A 329 21.17 4.09 -9.23
CA GLY A 329 22.57 3.71 -9.50
C GLY A 329 23.60 4.77 -9.07
N LEU A 330 23.22 5.69 -8.19
CA LEU A 330 24.09 6.74 -7.65
C LEU A 330 24.79 6.29 -6.36
N THR A 331 25.56 5.21 -6.48
CA THR A 331 26.16 4.46 -5.35
C THR A 331 26.87 5.35 -4.33
N GLU A 332 27.70 6.32 -4.75
CA GLU A 332 28.44 7.15 -3.79
C GLU A 332 27.51 8.09 -2.98
N LYS A 333 26.41 8.54 -3.59
CA LYS A 333 25.38 9.29 -2.86
C LYS A 333 24.63 8.38 -1.89
N ALA A 334 24.24 7.19 -2.34
CA ALA A 334 23.60 6.20 -1.49
C ALA A 334 24.46 5.86 -0.26
N LEU A 335 25.77 5.65 -0.47
CA LEU A 335 26.71 5.40 0.63
C LEU A 335 26.85 6.60 1.57
N SER A 336 26.87 7.82 1.06
CA SER A 336 26.90 9.02 1.88
C SER A 336 25.66 9.14 2.77
N GLU A 337 24.48 8.88 2.23
CA GLU A 337 23.23 8.95 2.98
C GLU A 337 23.13 7.84 4.04
N ILE A 338 23.49 6.59 3.68
CA ILE A 338 23.46 5.50 4.67
C ILE A 338 24.51 5.70 5.78
N ASP A 339 25.65 6.34 5.48
CA ASP A 339 26.63 6.71 6.49
C ASP A 339 26.10 7.81 7.43
N ASN A 340 25.27 8.73 6.93
CA ASN A 340 24.56 9.70 7.76
C ASN A 340 23.54 8.99 8.68
N ALA A 341 22.78 8.01 8.16
CA ALA A 341 21.87 7.19 8.96
C ALA A 341 22.62 6.44 10.07
N ILE A 342 23.73 5.78 9.73
CA ILE A 342 24.62 5.08 10.69
C ILE A 342 25.17 6.03 11.77
N ALA A 343 25.51 7.24 11.40
CA ALA A 343 26.00 8.24 12.36
C ALA A 343 24.94 8.66 13.38
N LEU A 344 23.66 8.64 13.01
CA LEU A 344 22.53 8.89 13.92
C LEU A 344 22.16 7.63 14.74
N ASN A 345 22.13 6.49 14.08
CA ASN A 345 21.79 5.21 14.68
C ASN A 345 22.57 4.08 13.99
N GLY A 346 23.67 3.63 14.62
CA GLY A 346 24.51 2.56 14.09
C GLY A 346 23.93 1.19 14.41
N ASP A 347 22.69 0.89 13.97
CA ASP A 347 22.03 -0.38 14.22
C ASP A 347 22.30 -1.44 13.13
N TYR A 348 21.74 -2.62 13.36
CA TYR A 348 21.84 -3.77 12.46
C TYR A 348 21.33 -3.45 11.05
N TYR A 349 20.18 -2.80 10.92
CA TYR A 349 19.51 -2.59 9.63
C TYR A 349 20.29 -1.61 8.75
N ASN A 350 20.82 -0.54 9.33
CA ASN A 350 21.65 0.43 8.61
C ASN A 350 22.94 -0.18 8.04
N TYR A 351 23.61 -1.04 8.81
CA TYR A 351 24.78 -1.76 8.30
C TYR A 351 24.42 -2.81 7.25
N CYS A 352 23.30 -3.51 7.40
CA CYS A 352 22.79 -4.40 6.35
C CYS A 352 22.51 -3.64 5.06
N ARG A 353 21.85 -2.48 5.15
CA ARG A 353 21.56 -1.66 3.96
C ARG A 353 22.84 -1.17 3.28
N LYS A 354 23.84 -0.71 4.06
CA LYS A 354 25.16 -0.37 3.52
C LYS A 354 25.78 -1.54 2.78
N GLY A 355 25.71 -2.74 3.36
CA GLY A 355 26.22 -3.96 2.72
C GLY A 355 25.50 -4.28 1.41
N GLN A 356 24.18 -4.11 1.35
CA GLN A 356 23.39 -4.30 0.13
C GLN A 356 23.80 -3.31 -0.98
N ILE A 357 23.91 -2.02 -0.67
CA ILE A 357 24.37 -0.98 -1.62
C ILE A 357 25.75 -1.34 -2.19
N LEU A 358 26.68 -1.74 -1.33
CA LEU A 358 28.03 -2.14 -1.73
C LEU A 358 28.04 -3.42 -2.58
N ARG A 359 27.19 -4.40 -2.23
CA ARG A 359 27.02 -5.64 -3.01
C ARG A 359 26.47 -5.34 -4.41
N THR A 360 25.44 -4.52 -4.53
CA THR A 360 24.85 -4.11 -5.80
C THR A 360 25.88 -3.39 -6.69
N ALA A 361 26.79 -2.64 -6.06
CA ALA A 361 27.89 -1.97 -6.74
C ALA A 361 29.10 -2.89 -7.05
N GLY A 362 29.04 -4.19 -6.77
CA GLY A 362 30.14 -5.14 -6.97
C GLY A 362 31.31 -5.00 -5.98
N ARG A 363 31.15 -4.20 -4.92
CA ARG A 363 32.19 -3.93 -3.89
C ARG A 363 32.11 -4.99 -2.78
N TYR A 364 32.25 -6.27 -3.14
CA TYR A 364 31.95 -7.41 -2.25
C TYR A 364 32.77 -7.43 -0.96
N THR A 365 34.06 -7.07 -0.99
CA THR A 365 34.90 -7.04 0.22
C THR A 365 34.39 -6.02 1.23
N GLU A 366 33.97 -4.85 0.78
CA GLU A 366 33.42 -3.81 1.65
C GLU A 366 32.00 -4.18 2.13
N ALA A 367 31.20 -4.82 1.27
CA ALA A 367 29.88 -5.35 1.64
C ALA A 367 29.99 -6.39 2.77
N ILE A 368 30.94 -7.33 2.66
CA ILE A 368 31.22 -8.34 3.69
C ILE A 368 31.58 -7.63 5.01
N ALA A 369 32.42 -6.59 4.98
CA ALA A 369 32.78 -5.85 6.18
C ALA A 369 31.56 -5.17 6.85
N ALA A 370 30.64 -4.63 6.05
CA ALA A 370 29.39 -4.04 6.55
C ALA A 370 28.48 -5.11 7.17
N PHE A 371 28.28 -6.28 6.54
CA PHE A 371 27.51 -7.37 7.09
C PHE A 371 28.14 -7.97 8.35
N VAL A 372 29.46 -8.03 8.45
CA VAL A 372 30.17 -8.41 9.69
C VAL A 372 29.80 -7.45 10.83
N LYS A 373 29.75 -6.14 10.56
CA LYS A 373 29.33 -5.16 11.56
C LYS A 373 27.86 -5.35 11.97
N ALA A 374 26.97 -5.63 11.04
CA ALA A 374 25.58 -5.95 11.34
C ALA A 374 25.49 -7.17 12.28
N ILE A 375 26.18 -8.27 11.95
CA ILE A 375 26.21 -9.51 12.75
C ILE A 375 26.82 -9.27 14.14
N GLU A 376 27.84 -8.39 14.27
CA GLU A 376 28.40 -8.01 15.58
C GLU A 376 27.38 -7.28 16.46
N ILE A 377 26.46 -6.50 15.87
CA ILE A 377 25.41 -5.77 16.57
C ILE A 377 24.27 -6.69 16.98
N ASP A 378 23.77 -7.47 16.05
CA ASP A 378 22.74 -8.48 16.34
C ASP A 378 23.08 -9.82 15.69
N PRO A 379 23.70 -10.75 16.44
CA PRO A 379 24.06 -12.06 15.93
C PRO A 379 22.88 -13.04 15.80
N SER A 380 21.68 -12.67 16.26
CA SER A 380 20.49 -13.51 16.17
C SER A 380 19.77 -13.38 14.84
N GLU A 381 20.03 -12.31 14.09
CA GLU A 381 19.40 -12.01 12.81
C GLU A 381 20.05 -12.77 11.64
N VAL A 382 19.29 -13.64 11.01
CA VAL A 382 19.80 -14.54 9.95
C VAL A 382 20.21 -13.83 8.65
N PHE A 383 19.57 -12.71 8.32
CA PHE A 383 19.81 -12.00 7.07
C PHE A 383 21.27 -11.57 6.89
N GLY A 384 21.96 -11.15 7.97
CA GLY A 384 23.38 -10.77 7.92
C GLY A 384 24.27 -11.92 7.45
N TYR A 385 24.02 -13.14 7.93
CA TYR A 385 24.76 -14.34 7.53
C TYR A 385 24.47 -14.71 6.07
N TYR A 386 23.21 -14.69 5.67
CA TYR A 386 22.78 -14.93 4.29
C TYR A 386 23.46 -13.94 3.33
N ALA A 387 23.34 -12.65 3.57
CA ALA A 387 23.86 -11.62 2.68
C ALA A 387 25.38 -11.61 2.61
N LYS A 388 26.08 -11.90 3.73
CA LYS A 388 27.52 -12.11 3.76
C LYS A 388 27.92 -13.32 2.93
N GLY A 389 27.21 -14.45 3.08
CA GLY A 389 27.44 -15.66 2.31
C GLY A 389 27.28 -15.41 0.80
N TRP A 390 26.23 -14.68 0.42
CA TRP A 390 26.00 -14.29 -0.96
C TRP A 390 27.14 -13.44 -1.54
N CYS A 391 27.71 -12.50 -0.76
CA CYS A 391 28.87 -11.73 -1.20
C CYS A 391 30.12 -12.61 -1.39
N HIS A 392 30.32 -13.64 -0.55
CA HIS A 392 31.39 -14.62 -0.76
C HIS A 392 31.18 -15.41 -2.05
N GLU A 393 29.96 -15.87 -2.32
CA GLU A 393 29.63 -16.59 -3.54
C GLU A 393 29.87 -15.74 -4.79
N LEU A 394 29.39 -14.49 -4.81
CA LEU A 394 29.62 -13.55 -5.91
C LEU A 394 31.12 -13.21 -6.12
N SER A 395 31.95 -13.35 -5.08
CA SER A 395 33.42 -13.21 -5.19
C SER A 395 34.12 -14.52 -5.56
N GLY A 396 33.39 -15.60 -5.80
CA GLY A 396 33.92 -16.94 -6.15
C GLY A 396 34.40 -17.75 -4.95
N ASP A 397 34.09 -17.36 -3.73
CA ASP A 397 34.49 -18.05 -2.49
C ASP A 397 33.34 -18.91 -1.93
N ASP A 398 32.98 -19.95 -2.67
CA ASP A 398 31.92 -20.89 -2.27
C ASP A 398 32.19 -21.57 -0.91
N SER A 399 33.45 -21.62 -0.46
CA SER A 399 33.79 -22.26 0.80
C SER A 399 33.37 -21.38 1.99
N ASN A 400 33.68 -20.09 1.99
CA ASN A 400 33.23 -19.17 3.01
C ASN A 400 31.74 -18.86 2.90
N ALA A 401 31.16 -18.86 1.68
CA ALA A 401 29.70 -18.78 1.50
C ALA A 401 28.99 -19.89 2.26
N MET A 402 29.44 -21.14 2.10
CA MET A 402 28.87 -22.30 2.76
C MET A 402 28.90 -22.19 4.28
N VAL A 403 30.04 -21.74 4.85
CA VAL A 403 30.17 -21.51 6.30
C VAL A 403 29.16 -20.46 6.77
N CYS A 404 28.96 -19.38 6.02
CA CYS A 404 27.98 -18.35 6.39
C CYS A 404 26.55 -18.90 6.36
N TYR A 405 26.21 -19.70 5.33
CA TYR A 405 24.87 -20.29 5.23
C TYR A 405 24.61 -21.30 6.36
N GLU A 406 25.59 -22.14 6.71
CA GLU A 406 25.47 -23.05 7.86
C GLU A 406 25.26 -22.32 9.17
N GLN A 407 26.03 -21.23 9.41
CA GLN A 407 25.85 -20.38 10.59
C GLN A 407 24.44 -19.76 10.65
N GLY A 408 23.94 -19.24 9.52
CA GLY A 408 22.60 -18.67 9.47
C GLY A 408 21.49 -19.71 9.70
N ILE A 409 21.65 -20.93 9.17
CA ILE A 409 20.71 -22.05 9.40
C ILE A 409 20.69 -22.46 10.88
N ASP A 410 21.83 -22.39 11.56
CA ASP A 410 21.88 -22.69 13.00
C ASP A 410 21.14 -21.61 13.82
N MET A 411 21.09 -20.38 13.34
CA MET A 411 20.32 -19.29 13.97
C MET A 411 18.82 -19.40 13.70
N ASP A 412 18.44 -19.51 12.43
CA ASP A 412 17.03 -19.65 12.04
C ASP A 412 16.86 -20.67 10.90
N LYS A 413 16.11 -21.73 11.17
CA LYS A 413 15.78 -22.78 10.19
C LYS A 413 14.54 -22.46 9.36
N SER A 414 13.94 -21.30 9.54
CA SER A 414 12.73 -20.86 8.81
C SER A 414 13.01 -19.91 7.65
N TYR A 415 14.25 -19.45 7.45
CA TYR A 415 14.61 -18.51 6.39
C TYR A 415 14.88 -19.22 5.04
N PRO A 416 13.96 -19.17 4.04
CA PRO A 416 14.03 -20.02 2.86
C PRO A 416 15.21 -19.71 1.93
N TYR A 417 15.57 -18.43 1.78
CA TYR A 417 16.66 -18.02 0.87
C TYR A 417 18.00 -18.69 1.18
N ILE A 418 18.29 -18.95 2.45
CA ILE A 418 19.57 -19.53 2.83
C ILE A 418 19.70 -20.98 2.35
N PHE A 419 18.58 -21.71 2.32
CA PHE A 419 18.54 -23.06 1.77
C PHE A 419 18.65 -23.03 0.23
N LEU A 420 17.99 -22.05 -0.42
CA LEU A 420 18.12 -21.87 -1.86
C LEU A 420 19.59 -21.69 -2.27
N MET A 421 20.29 -20.75 -1.63
CA MET A 421 21.69 -20.45 -1.96
C MET A 421 22.63 -21.62 -1.63
N ARG A 422 22.45 -22.28 -0.48
CA ARG A 422 23.24 -23.47 -0.14
C ARG A 422 23.00 -24.61 -1.11
N GLY A 423 21.74 -24.83 -1.50
CA GLY A 423 21.36 -25.81 -2.52
C GLY A 423 22.02 -25.57 -3.87
N GLN A 424 22.15 -24.31 -4.28
CA GLN A 424 22.88 -23.98 -5.53
C GLN A 424 24.38 -24.33 -5.43
N ILE A 425 25.03 -24.10 -4.29
CA ILE A 425 26.43 -24.51 -4.09
C ILE A 425 26.55 -26.04 -4.14
N TYR A 426 25.63 -26.79 -3.50
CA TYR A 426 25.60 -28.26 -3.60
C TYR A 426 25.44 -28.72 -5.05
N LEU A 427 24.58 -28.07 -5.82
CA LEU A 427 24.38 -28.36 -7.24
C LEU A 427 25.66 -28.11 -8.05
N LYS A 428 26.35 -26.99 -7.84
CA LYS A 428 27.66 -26.68 -8.46
C LYS A 428 28.72 -27.74 -8.13
N ARG A 429 28.66 -28.33 -6.92
CA ARG A 429 29.58 -29.41 -6.47
C ARG A 429 29.18 -30.80 -6.93
N GLY A 430 28.03 -30.96 -7.60
CA GLY A 430 27.49 -32.27 -7.99
C GLY A 430 26.88 -33.09 -6.84
N GLU A 431 26.61 -32.44 -5.70
CA GLU A 431 26.03 -33.04 -4.51
C GLU A 431 24.49 -33.01 -4.62
N MET A 432 23.94 -33.73 -5.61
CA MET A 432 22.53 -33.63 -6.01
C MET A 432 21.54 -33.93 -4.88
N ALA A 433 21.80 -34.94 -4.05
CA ALA A 433 20.88 -35.27 -2.95
C ALA A 433 20.79 -34.17 -1.88
N ASN A 434 21.91 -33.49 -1.61
CA ASN A 434 21.92 -32.37 -0.67
C ASN A 434 21.21 -31.15 -1.27
N ALA A 435 21.41 -30.89 -2.56
CA ALA A 435 20.74 -29.83 -3.29
C ALA A 435 19.22 -30.02 -3.31
N GLU A 436 18.73 -31.22 -3.67
CA GLU A 436 17.31 -31.56 -3.66
C GLU A 436 16.68 -31.38 -2.28
N ALA A 437 17.38 -31.82 -1.21
CA ALA A 437 16.89 -31.67 0.16
C ALA A 437 16.72 -30.20 0.56
N ASP A 438 17.66 -29.34 0.16
CA ASP A 438 17.58 -27.89 0.43
C ASP A 438 16.47 -27.23 -0.39
N PHE A 439 16.30 -27.56 -1.67
CA PHE A 439 15.22 -27.01 -2.49
C PHE A 439 13.83 -27.45 -2.01
N GLU A 440 13.68 -28.72 -1.61
CA GLU A 440 12.42 -29.19 -0.98
C GLU A 440 12.18 -28.50 0.36
N LYS A 441 13.23 -28.13 1.10
CA LYS A 441 13.10 -27.33 2.32
C LYS A 441 12.58 -25.92 2.02
N VAL A 442 13.03 -25.28 0.93
CA VAL A 442 12.46 -24.00 0.46
C VAL A 442 10.96 -24.15 0.21
N LEU A 443 10.52 -25.22 -0.49
CA LEU A 443 9.09 -25.44 -0.78
C LEU A 443 8.23 -25.64 0.47
N GLN A 444 8.81 -26.17 1.55
CA GLN A 444 8.13 -26.33 2.84
C GLN A 444 7.99 -25.01 3.59
N LEU A 445 8.95 -24.10 3.46
CA LEU A 445 9.02 -22.85 4.19
C LEU A 445 8.30 -21.73 3.45
N ASP A 446 8.51 -21.62 2.15
CA ASP A 446 7.96 -20.57 1.30
C ASP A 446 6.62 -21.02 0.70
N THR A 447 5.56 -20.90 1.49
CA THR A 447 4.21 -21.37 1.15
C THR A 447 3.21 -20.24 0.88
N ILE A 448 3.59 -19.00 1.20
CA ILE A 448 2.74 -17.81 1.09
C ILE A 448 3.27 -16.92 -0.02
N ILE A 449 2.37 -16.32 -0.80
CA ILE A 449 2.73 -15.33 -1.82
C ILE A 449 3.18 -14.06 -1.12
N THR A 450 4.44 -13.70 -1.29
CA THR A 450 5.05 -12.47 -0.76
C THR A 450 6.12 -11.97 -1.73
N ASP A 451 6.46 -10.69 -1.67
CA ASP A 451 7.54 -10.08 -2.49
C ASP A 451 8.90 -10.75 -2.27
N GLY A 452 9.10 -11.36 -1.11
CA GLY A 452 10.32 -12.10 -0.78
C GLY A 452 10.23 -13.59 -1.12
N SER A 453 9.37 -14.04 -2.04
CA SER A 453 9.31 -15.45 -2.43
C SER A 453 10.50 -15.86 -3.27
N CYS A 454 11.07 -17.02 -2.97
CA CYS A 454 12.12 -17.68 -3.76
C CYS A 454 11.73 -19.09 -4.24
N ARG A 455 10.48 -19.48 -4.00
CA ARG A 455 9.89 -20.77 -4.34
C ARG A 455 10.02 -21.11 -5.82
N GLN A 456 9.84 -20.13 -6.71
CA GLN A 456 9.94 -20.29 -8.16
C GLN A 456 11.31 -20.83 -8.58
N TYR A 457 12.38 -20.37 -7.94
CA TYR A 457 13.74 -20.86 -8.24
C TYR A 457 13.95 -22.29 -7.71
N ALA A 458 13.49 -22.58 -6.50
CA ALA A 458 13.58 -23.95 -5.97
C ALA A 458 12.80 -24.97 -6.83
N LEU A 459 11.63 -24.60 -7.32
CA LEU A 459 10.84 -25.42 -8.26
C LEU A 459 11.61 -25.66 -9.56
N HIS A 460 12.24 -24.63 -10.12
CA HIS A 460 13.07 -24.77 -11.32
C HIS A 460 14.24 -25.73 -11.09
N PHE A 461 15.00 -25.57 -10.01
CA PHE A 461 16.12 -26.46 -9.70
C PHE A 461 15.72 -27.92 -9.46
N LEU A 462 14.47 -28.16 -9.07
CA LEU A 462 13.88 -29.50 -8.95
C LEU A 462 13.31 -30.01 -10.28
N GLY A 463 13.46 -29.27 -11.40
CA GLY A 463 12.93 -29.65 -12.72
C GLY A 463 11.40 -29.47 -12.85
N ARG A 464 10.78 -28.69 -11.98
CA ARG A 464 9.33 -28.45 -11.91
C ARG A 464 8.99 -27.09 -12.55
N ASP A 465 9.45 -26.87 -13.78
CA ASP A 465 9.41 -25.57 -14.46
C ASP A 465 7.99 -25.01 -14.64
N GLN A 466 7.02 -25.86 -14.95
CA GLN A 466 5.63 -25.42 -15.07
C GLN A 466 5.08 -24.83 -13.76
N GLU A 467 5.37 -25.48 -12.64
CA GLU A 467 4.94 -24.98 -11.33
C GLU A 467 5.67 -23.70 -10.93
N ALA A 468 6.94 -23.55 -11.35
CA ALA A 468 7.70 -22.31 -11.15
C ALA A 468 7.07 -21.14 -11.90
N GLU A 469 6.65 -21.34 -13.17
CA GLU A 469 5.95 -20.33 -13.97
C GLU A 469 4.58 -19.97 -13.36
N GLU A 470 3.82 -20.96 -12.93
CA GLU A 470 2.52 -20.74 -12.28
C GLU A 470 2.67 -19.93 -10.97
N TRP A 471 3.73 -20.21 -10.19
CA TRP A 471 4.02 -19.45 -8.99
C TRP A 471 4.44 -18.02 -9.30
N MET A 472 5.34 -17.83 -10.28
CA MET A 472 5.76 -16.50 -10.73
C MET A 472 4.58 -15.67 -11.24
N GLN A 473 3.63 -16.30 -11.95
CA GLN A 473 2.43 -15.58 -12.40
C GLN A 473 1.54 -15.17 -11.23
N LYS A 474 1.41 -16.00 -10.19
CA LYS A 474 0.66 -15.62 -8.97
C LYS A 474 1.29 -14.43 -8.24
N LEU A 475 2.63 -14.36 -8.17
CA LEU A 475 3.32 -13.20 -7.59
C LEU A 475 3.00 -11.91 -8.36
N ILE A 476 3.02 -11.99 -9.69
CA ILE A 476 2.68 -10.84 -10.56
C ILE A 476 1.19 -10.46 -10.45
N ASP A 477 0.30 -11.45 -10.37
CA ASP A 477 -1.14 -11.20 -10.24
C ASP A 477 -1.49 -10.54 -8.89
N ASP A 478 -0.76 -10.89 -7.83
CA ASP A 478 -0.92 -10.30 -6.50
C ASP A 478 -0.36 -8.87 -6.46
N GLU A 479 0.83 -8.65 -7.02
CA GLU A 479 1.49 -7.36 -7.08
C GLU A 479 1.88 -6.94 -8.52
N PRO A 480 0.92 -6.54 -9.36
CA PRO A 480 1.18 -6.26 -10.78
C PRO A 480 2.07 -5.03 -11.04
N TYR A 481 2.27 -4.19 -10.04
CA TYR A 481 3.14 -3.01 -10.11
C TYR A 481 4.49 -3.21 -9.41
N ASN A 482 4.80 -4.43 -8.97
CA ASN A 482 6.11 -4.76 -8.41
C ASN A 482 7.11 -5.07 -9.54
N ILE A 483 8.02 -4.13 -9.79
CA ILE A 483 9.02 -4.25 -10.86
C ILE A 483 9.98 -5.42 -10.65
N GLY A 484 10.25 -5.78 -9.39
CA GLY A 484 11.11 -6.90 -9.02
C GLY A 484 10.58 -8.23 -9.58
N HIS A 485 9.27 -8.44 -9.54
CA HIS A 485 8.66 -9.67 -10.06
C HIS A 485 8.90 -9.87 -11.56
N TYR A 486 8.94 -8.78 -12.34
CA TYR A 486 9.25 -8.86 -13.77
C TYR A 486 10.74 -9.11 -14.02
N TYR A 487 11.60 -8.57 -13.15
CA TYR A 487 13.03 -8.87 -13.16
C TYR A 487 13.29 -10.35 -12.80
N ASP A 488 12.69 -10.83 -11.72
CA ASP A 488 12.77 -12.25 -11.29
C ASP A 488 12.24 -13.19 -12.38
N LYS A 489 11.17 -12.79 -13.08
CA LYS A 489 10.64 -13.54 -14.22
C LYS A 489 11.65 -13.61 -15.36
N ALA A 490 12.38 -12.53 -15.62
CA ALA A 490 13.44 -12.52 -16.63
C ALA A 490 14.58 -13.47 -16.25
N CYS A 491 15.03 -13.46 -14.99
CA CYS A 491 16.02 -14.36 -14.43
C CYS A 491 15.57 -15.82 -14.53
N LEU A 492 14.36 -16.13 -14.08
CA LEU A 492 13.80 -17.47 -14.15
C LEU A 492 13.73 -17.99 -15.59
N TYR A 493 13.23 -17.20 -16.53
CA TYR A 493 13.11 -17.58 -17.94
C TYR A 493 14.49 -17.74 -18.61
N SER A 494 15.46 -16.90 -18.26
CA SER A 494 16.83 -17.04 -18.73
C SER A 494 17.44 -18.37 -18.27
N ARG A 495 17.28 -18.74 -17.00
CA ARG A 495 17.71 -20.02 -16.45
C ARG A 495 17.03 -21.22 -17.11
N MET A 496 15.75 -21.12 -17.45
CA MET A 496 14.98 -22.12 -18.19
C MET A 496 15.38 -22.23 -19.69
N GLY A 497 16.23 -21.33 -20.18
CA GLY A 497 16.58 -21.25 -21.61
C GLY A 497 15.48 -20.65 -22.49
N LYS A 498 14.43 -20.04 -21.91
CA LYS A 498 13.36 -19.32 -22.60
C LYS A 498 13.82 -17.89 -22.90
N THR A 499 14.80 -17.77 -23.80
CA THR A 499 15.55 -16.54 -23.95
C THR A 499 14.76 -15.37 -24.54
N ASP A 500 13.77 -15.61 -25.39
CA ASP A 500 12.92 -14.55 -25.95
C ASP A 500 11.98 -13.97 -24.90
N GLU A 501 11.38 -14.86 -24.11
CA GLU A 501 10.50 -14.48 -22.98
C GLU A 501 11.29 -13.78 -21.88
N ALA A 502 12.55 -14.18 -21.64
CA ALA A 502 13.42 -13.55 -20.67
C ALA A 502 13.74 -12.09 -21.05
N VAL A 503 14.11 -11.81 -22.32
CA VAL A 503 14.33 -10.45 -22.81
C VAL A 503 13.06 -9.62 -22.70
N LYS A 504 11.89 -10.18 -23.05
CA LYS A 504 10.62 -9.47 -22.93
C LYS A 504 10.25 -9.14 -21.49
N ALA A 505 10.49 -10.06 -20.56
CA ALA A 505 10.23 -9.81 -19.15
C ALA A 505 11.17 -8.72 -18.59
N LEU A 506 12.46 -8.75 -18.98
CA LEU A 506 13.41 -7.71 -18.64
C LEU A 506 13.01 -6.35 -19.23
N GLU A 507 12.56 -6.31 -20.50
CA GLU A 507 12.04 -5.07 -21.10
C GLU A 507 10.89 -4.50 -20.28
N THR A 508 9.95 -5.33 -19.88
CA THR A 508 8.83 -4.90 -19.03
C THR A 508 9.33 -4.32 -17.71
N SER A 509 10.28 -4.97 -17.03
CA SER A 509 10.86 -4.45 -15.78
C SER A 509 11.53 -3.08 -15.98
N LEU A 510 12.30 -2.93 -17.05
CA LEU A 510 12.97 -1.67 -17.42
C LEU A 510 11.97 -0.56 -17.83
N GLU A 511 10.87 -0.91 -18.51
CA GLU A 511 9.77 0.01 -18.83
C GLU A 511 9.08 0.52 -17.58
N MET A 512 8.92 -0.34 -16.59
CA MET A 512 8.34 0.01 -15.30
C MET A 512 9.29 0.82 -14.40
N GLY A 513 10.58 0.93 -14.76
CA GLY A 513 11.54 1.81 -14.08
C GLY A 513 12.69 1.10 -13.36
N TYR A 514 12.87 -0.23 -13.52
CA TYR A 514 14.05 -0.90 -12.97
C TYR A 514 15.34 -0.28 -13.52
N SER A 515 16.26 0.10 -12.64
CA SER A 515 17.41 0.93 -13.02
C SER A 515 18.76 0.45 -12.47
N LYS A 516 18.82 -0.73 -11.84
CA LYS A 516 20.06 -1.33 -11.31
C LYS A 516 20.90 -1.99 -12.43
N PHE A 517 21.39 -1.20 -13.38
CA PHE A 517 22.10 -1.71 -14.54
C PHE A 517 23.38 -2.45 -14.18
N ALA A 518 24.12 -2.02 -13.15
CA ALA A 518 25.30 -2.73 -12.67
C ALA A 518 24.95 -4.15 -12.19
N HIS A 519 23.81 -4.33 -11.54
CA HIS A 519 23.30 -5.64 -11.15
C HIS A 519 22.98 -6.50 -12.38
N ILE A 520 22.17 -5.98 -13.32
CA ILE A 520 21.79 -6.70 -14.56
C ILE A 520 23.02 -7.20 -15.31
N GLU A 521 24.10 -6.40 -15.37
CA GLU A 521 25.32 -6.72 -16.11
C GLU A 521 26.12 -7.88 -15.51
N HIS A 522 25.97 -8.11 -14.21
CA HIS A 522 26.77 -9.13 -13.49
C HIS A 522 25.91 -10.25 -12.90
N ASP A 523 24.61 -10.26 -13.15
CA ASP A 523 23.70 -11.28 -12.66
C ASP A 523 23.80 -12.56 -13.49
N ASP A 524 24.37 -13.63 -12.91
CA ASP A 524 24.57 -14.92 -13.57
C ASP A 524 23.25 -15.55 -14.07
N ASP A 525 22.13 -15.17 -13.49
CA ASP A 525 20.80 -15.63 -13.91
C ASP A 525 20.45 -15.20 -15.34
N LEU A 526 21.07 -14.11 -15.81
CA LEU A 526 20.85 -13.56 -17.15
C LEU A 526 21.90 -13.99 -18.19
N ASP A 527 22.80 -14.92 -17.86
CA ASP A 527 23.88 -15.34 -18.75
C ASP A 527 23.40 -15.85 -20.11
N ALA A 528 22.26 -16.55 -20.16
CA ALA A 528 21.71 -17.09 -21.40
C ALA A 528 21.27 -15.97 -22.38
N ILE A 529 20.98 -14.78 -21.91
CA ILE A 529 20.53 -13.66 -22.75
C ILE A 529 21.58 -12.53 -22.89
N ARG A 530 22.60 -12.47 -22.01
CA ARG A 530 23.56 -11.37 -21.89
C ARG A 530 24.25 -10.99 -23.22
N ASN A 531 24.60 -11.98 -24.03
CA ASN A 531 25.30 -11.77 -25.29
C ASN A 531 24.39 -11.58 -26.51
N ARG A 532 23.08 -11.53 -26.32
CA ARG A 532 22.11 -11.29 -27.41
C ARG A 532 22.14 -9.83 -27.85
N ALA A 533 21.93 -9.59 -29.12
CA ALA A 533 21.93 -8.23 -29.70
C ALA A 533 20.76 -7.40 -29.15
N ASP A 534 19.57 -7.98 -29.01
CA ASP A 534 18.36 -7.33 -28.46
C ASP A 534 18.53 -6.98 -26.98
N PHE A 535 19.19 -7.83 -26.18
CA PHE A 535 19.53 -7.50 -24.78
C PHE A 535 20.47 -6.28 -24.73
N GLN A 536 21.52 -6.25 -25.57
CA GLN A 536 22.49 -5.15 -25.60
C GLN A 536 21.85 -3.83 -26.06
N GLU A 537 20.96 -3.88 -27.03
CA GLU A 537 20.18 -2.73 -27.51
C GLU A 537 19.25 -2.21 -26.42
N LEU A 538 18.54 -3.12 -25.73
CA LEU A 538 17.67 -2.81 -24.60
C LEU A 538 18.45 -2.10 -23.48
N MET A 539 19.59 -2.65 -23.07
CA MET A 539 20.45 -2.06 -22.04
C MET A 539 20.94 -0.67 -22.43
N ALA A 540 21.39 -0.47 -23.67
CA ALA A 540 21.84 0.83 -24.16
C ALA A 540 20.72 1.88 -24.13
N LYS A 541 19.53 1.53 -24.63
CA LYS A 541 18.32 2.38 -24.65
C LYS A 541 17.95 2.89 -23.25
N TYR A 542 17.89 1.98 -22.27
CA TYR A 542 17.41 2.35 -20.93
C TYR A 542 18.50 3.01 -20.08
N LYS A 543 19.78 2.68 -20.27
CA LYS A 543 20.89 3.43 -19.66
C LYS A 543 20.93 4.89 -20.12
N GLU A 544 20.67 5.14 -21.41
CA GLU A 544 20.59 6.51 -21.93
C GLU A 544 19.40 7.27 -21.32
N LYS A 545 18.24 6.62 -21.22
CA LYS A 545 17.06 7.21 -20.53
C LYS A 545 17.37 7.55 -19.06
N LEU A 546 18.00 6.64 -18.32
CA LEU A 546 18.37 6.90 -16.92
C LEU A 546 19.36 8.05 -16.82
N LYS A 547 20.38 8.09 -17.70
CA LYS A 547 21.35 9.20 -17.72
C LYS A 547 20.66 10.54 -17.96
N ALA A 548 19.77 10.62 -18.94
CA ALA A 548 19.02 11.85 -19.23
C ALA A 548 18.16 12.29 -18.02
N ARG A 549 17.57 11.33 -17.30
CA ARG A 549 16.80 11.54 -16.08
C ARG A 549 17.67 12.11 -14.95
N ILE A 550 18.84 11.49 -14.69
CA ILE A 550 19.80 11.96 -13.68
C ILE A 550 20.35 13.36 -14.04
N ASP A 551 20.60 13.64 -15.32
CA ASP A 551 21.13 14.94 -15.75
C ASP A 551 20.09 16.06 -15.58
N ARG A 552 18.80 15.80 -15.80
CA ARG A 552 17.70 16.72 -15.46
C ARG A 552 17.63 17.00 -13.96
N MET A 553 17.72 15.97 -13.13
CA MET A 553 17.75 16.09 -11.66
C MET A 553 18.89 17.01 -11.19
N LYS A 554 20.09 16.87 -11.76
CA LYS A 554 21.25 17.74 -11.44
C LYS A 554 21.07 19.20 -11.83
N GLN A 555 20.23 19.48 -12.82
CA GLN A 555 19.93 20.85 -13.29
C GLN A 555 18.83 21.52 -12.49
N GLY A 556 18.27 20.83 -11.48
CA GLY A 556 17.19 21.36 -10.64
C GLY A 556 15.85 21.45 -11.37
N GLY A 557 15.71 20.80 -12.52
CA GLY A 557 14.43 20.63 -13.21
C GLY A 557 13.50 19.69 -12.42
N PRO A 558 12.18 19.89 -12.51
CA PRO A 558 11.24 18.90 -11.99
C PRO A 558 11.52 17.53 -12.65
N ALA A 559 11.37 16.45 -11.91
CA ALA A 559 11.69 15.10 -12.35
C ALA A 559 10.89 14.66 -13.58
N ASP A 560 9.65 15.06 -13.65
CA ASP A 560 8.77 15.04 -14.83
C ASP A 560 8.13 16.42 -14.97
N GLU A 561 7.83 16.86 -16.20
CA GLU A 561 6.81 17.88 -16.40
C GLU A 561 5.57 17.37 -15.66
N GLU A 562 5.12 18.10 -14.63
CA GLU A 562 3.89 17.73 -13.91
C GLU A 562 2.83 17.53 -14.98
N GLU A 563 2.42 16.29 -15.26
CA GLU A 563 1.23 16.05 -16.06
C GLU A 563 0.11 16.82 -15.37
N GLN A 564 -0.19 18.01 -15.88
CA GLN A 564 -1.31 18.78 -15.35
C GLN A 564 -2.58 18.07 -15.80
N ILE A 565 -3.41 17.69 -14.84
CA ILE A 565 -4.70 17.10 -15.13
C ILE A 565 -5.73 18.22 -15.09
N THR A 566 -6.31 18.50 -16.25
CA THR A 566 -7.43 19.41 -16.39
C THR A 566 -8.72 18.60 -16.54
N GLU A 567 -9.64 18.74 -15.61
CA GLU A 567 -10.99 18.18 -15.69
C GLU A 567 -11.99 19.25 -16.16
N VAL A 568 -12.71 18.97 -17.22
CA VAL A 568 -13.72 19.91 -17.75
C VAL A 568 -15.07 19.20 -17.87
N ALA A 569 -16.11 19.84 -17.39
CA ALA A 569 -17.46 19.33 -17.56
C ALA A 569 -17.84 19.30 -19.06
N ILE A 570 -18.44 18.17 -19.50
CA ILE A 570 -18.94 18.00 -20.85
C ILE A 570 -20.44 17.75 -20.81
N SER A 571 -21.14 18.19 -21.85
CA SER A 571 -22.55 17.88 -22.04
C SER A 571 -22.76 17.09 -23.33
N ARG A 572 -23.68 16.09 -23.33
CA ARG A 572 -23.96 15.30 -24.51
C ARG A 572 -24.64 16.14 -25.57
N HIS A 573 -24.15 16.08 -26.80
CA HIS A 573 -24.76 16.63 -27.97
C HIS A 573 -25.61 15.56 -28.68
N SER A 574 -26.64 15.98 -29.45
CA SER A 574 -27.43 15.09 -30.28
C SER A 574 -26.54 14.45 -31.36
N GLY A 575 -26.37 13.14 -31.34
CA GLY A 575 -25.50 12.42 -32.30
C GLY A 575 -24.31 11.71 -31.70
N GLY A 576 -24.15 11.69 -30.35
CA GLY A 576 -23.11 10.92 -29.66
C GLY A 576 -21.81 11.66 -29.43
N THR A 577 -21.70 12.91 -29.85
CA THR A 577 -20.59 13.82 -29.54
C THR A 577 -20.84 14.59 -28.25
N PHE A 578 -19.84 15.34 -27.76
CA PHE A 578 -19.92 16.12 -26.53
C PHE A 578 -19.63 17.60 -26.80
N ASN A 579 -20.31 18.50 -26.07
CA ASN A 579 -19.95 19.91 -26.01
C ASN A 579 -18.92 20.11 -24.89
N VAL A 580 -17.90 20.89 -25.18
CA VAL A 580 -16.83 21.32 -24.26
C VAL A 580 -16.81 22.84 -24.22
N ASP A 581 -16.87 23.40 -23.03
CA ASP A 581 -16.67 24.84 -22.85
C ASP A 581 -15.17 25.17 -22.90
N CYS A 582 -14.81 26.10 -23.76
CA CYS A 582 -13.45 26.52 -24.01
C CYS A 582 -13.38 28.04 -24.18
N SER A 583 -12.15 28.57 -24.21
CA SER A 583 -11.90 29.96 -24.60
C SER A 583 -10.98 29.99 -25.82
N VAL A 584 -11.34 30.79 -26.81
CA VAL A 584 -10.53 31.00 -28.02
C VAL A 584 -10.15 32.46 -28.13
N ASN A 585 -8.86 32.76 -28.04
CA ASN A 585 -8.33 34.10 -27.96
C ASN A 585 -9.04 34.99 -26.88
N GLY A 586 -9.41 34.37 -25.75
CA GLY A 586 -10.16 35.04 -24.67
C GLY A 586 -11.68 35.12 -24.88
N LEU A 587 -12.22 34.64 -26.01
CA LEU A 587 -13.65 34.56 -26.27
C LEU A 587 -14.21 33.22 -25.75
N PRO A 588 -15.11 33.20 -24.76
CA PRO A 588 -15.76 31.94 -24.32
C PRO A 588 -16.63 31.38 -25.44
N LEU A 589 -16.42 30.10 -25.73
CA LEU A 589 -17.17 29.32 -26.75
C LEU A 589 -17.49 27.94 -26.20
N SER A 590 -18.62 27.39 -26.66
CA SER A 590 -18.92 25.98 -26.47
C SER A 590 -18.71 25.23 -27.80
N MET A 591 -17.76 24.31 -27.83
CA MET A 591 -17.36 23.61 -29.06
C MET A 591 -17.72 22.13 -28.97
N ILE A 592 -18.03 21.51 -30.11
CA ILE A 592 -18.27 20.09 -30.16
C ILE A 592 -16.91 19.37 -30.19
N PHE A 593 -16.71 18.46 -29.24
CA PHE A 593 -15.62 17.51 -29.22
C PHE A 593 -15.91 16.41 -30.25
N ASP A 594 -15.14 16.39 -31.34
CA ASP A 594 -15.32 15.46 -32.43
C ASP A 594 -13.99 14.82 -32.84
N THR A 595 -13.80 13.55 -32.49
CA THR A 595 -12.63 12.75 -32.88
C THR A 595 -12.57 12.44 -34.38
N GLY A 596 -13.65 12.65 -35.11
CA GLY A 596 -13.66 12.53 -36.57
C GLY A 596 -13.23 13.80 -37.32
N ALA A 597 -13.11 14.93 -36.61
CA ALA A 597 -12.62 16.18 -37.20
C ALA A 597 -11.10 16.28 -37.07
N SER A 598 -10.39 16.69 -38.10
CA SER A 598 -8.94 16.84 -38.08
C SER A 598 -8.45 18.12 -37.41
N ASP A 599 -9.17 19.23 -37.57
CA ASP A 599 -8.73 20.57 -37.15
C ASP A 599 -9.79 21.27 -36.26
N VAL A 600 -9.42 22.40 -35.67
CA VAL A 600 -10.40 23.32 -35.09
C VAL A 600 -11.21 23.97 -36.25
N THR A 601 -12.51 23.89 -36.13
CA THR A 601 -13.41 24.52 -37.13
C THR A 601 -14.25 25.62 -36.49
N ILE A 602 -14.20 26.80 -37.08
CA ILE A 602 -14.96 27.99 -36.64
C ILE A 602 -15.90 28.38 -37.78
N SER A 603 -17.13 28.71 -37.46
CA SER A 603 -18.03 29.22 -38.49
C SER A 603 -17.64 30.64 -38.94
N LYS A 604 -18.13 31.05 -40.11
CA LYS A 604 -17.87 32.42 -40.58
C LYS A 604 -18.49 33.46 -39.66
N VAL A 605 -19.60 33.17 -39.01
CA VAL A 605 -20.28 34.08 -38.09
C VAL A 605 -19.40 34.42 -36.88
N GLU A 606 -18.85 33.39 -36.24
CA GLU A 606 -17.93 33.56 -35.12
C GLU A 606 -16.63 34.24 -35.54
N ALA A 607 -16.05 33.87 -36.68
CA ALA A 607 -14.83 34.47 -37.18
C ALA A 607 -15.03 35.99 -37.49
N ASP A 608 -16.16 36.34 -38.12
CA ASP A 608 -16.50 37.74 -38.38
C ASP A 608 -16.74 38.54 -37.07
N PHE A 609 -17.38 37.88 -36.08
CA PHE A 609 -17.54 38.46 -34.72
C PHE A 609 -16.18 38.67 -34.04
N MET A 610 -15.29 37.66 -34.11
CA MET A 610 -13.96 37.74 -33.52
C MET A 610 -13.12 38.85 -34.16
N LEU A 611 -13.16 39.02 -35.47
CA LEU A 611 -12.48 40.09 -36.17
C LEU A 611 -13.06 41.49 -35.80
N LYS A 612 -14.37 41.61 -35.68
CA LYS A 612 -15.06 42.86 -35.33
C LYS A 612 -14.76 43.30 -33.90
N ASN A 613 -14.54 42.36 -32.99
CA ASN A 613 -14.34 42.60 -31.57
C ASN A 613 -12.87 42.45 -31.12
N ASN A 614 -11.91 42.41 -32.06
CA ASN A 614 -10.47 42.29 -31.84
C ASN A 614 -9.98 40.98 -31.15
N TYR A 615 -10.77 39.91 -31.18
CA TYR A 615 -10.32 38.58 -30.79
C TYR A 615 -9.48 37.90 -31.90
N LEU A 616 -9.60 38.36 -33.15
CA LEU A 616 -8.76 38.03 -34.30
C LEU A 616 -8.32 39.31 -34.99
N SER A 617 -7.16 39.26 -35.62
CA SER A 617 -6.63 40.33 -36.49
C SER A 617 -6.55 39.85 -37.95
N LYS A 618 -6.34 40.77 -38.88
CA LYS A 618 -6.12 40.40 -40.29
C LYS A 618 -4.81 39.66 -40.48
N ASP A 619 -3.85 39.89 -39.60
CA ASP A 619 -2.53 39.23 -39.64
C ASP A 619 -2.60 37.76 -39.23
N ASP A 620 -3.67 37.36 -38.52
CA ASP A 620 -3.92 35.99 -38.13
C ASP A 620 -4.46 35.12 -39.30
N ILE A 621 -4.76 35.72 -40.45
CA ILE A 621 -5.29 35.04 -41.65
C ILE A 621 -4.14 34.55 -42.52
N LYS A 622 -3.98 33.20 -42.60
CA LYS A 622 -2.88 32.57 -43.36
C LYS A 622 -3.18 32.30 -44.84
N GLY A 623 -4.45 32.10 -45.23
CA GLY A 623 -4.80 31.79 -46.60
C GLY A 623 -6.04 30.89 -46.74
N LYS A 624 -6.09 30.16 -47.87
CA LYS A 624 -7.22 29.28 -48.18
C LYS A 624 -6.77 27.83 -48.15
N LYS A 625 -7.65 26.94 -47.68
CA LYS A 625 -7.49 25.48 -47.68
C LYS A 625 -8.76 24.81 -48.22
N TYR A 626 -8.60 23.71 -48.93
CA TYR A 626 -9.71 22.87 -49.38
C TYR A 626 -9.75 21.61 -48.50
N TYR A 627 -10.93 21.22 -48.05
CA TYR A 627 -11.14 20.04 -47.22
C TYR A 627 -12.39 19.28 -47.61
N GLN A 628 -12.38 18.00 -47.35
CA GLN A 628 -13.52 17.13 -47.60
C GLN A 628 -14.50 17.24 -46.45
N VAL A 629 -15.78 17.50 -46.75
CA VAL A 629 -16.87 17.53 -45.77
C VAL A 629 -17.49 16.14 -45.61
N ALA A 630 -18.27 15.94 -44.56
CA ALA A 630 -18.81 14.62 -44.20
C ALA A 630 -19.71 13.97 -45.26
N ASP A 631 -20.28 14.75 -46.19
CA ASP A 631 -21.06 14.27 -47.34
C ASP A 631 -20.20 13.87 -48.55
N GLY A 632 -18.85 13.94 -48.40
CA GLY A 632 -17.89 13.63 -49.47
C GLY A 632 -17.59 14.81 -50.41
N GLY A 633 -18.23 15.96 -50.25
CA GLY A 633 -18.00 17.18 -51.03
C GLY A 633 -16.67 17.86 -50.64
N ILE A 634 -16.13 18.69 -51.55
CA ILE A 634 -14.97 19.54 -51.27
C ILE A 634 -15.43 20.97 -50.97
N SER A 635 -15.05 21.54 -49.82
CA SER A 635 -15.35 22.90 -49.43
C SER A 635 -14.08 23.73 -49.26
N GLU A 636 -14.15 25.00 -49.67
CA GLU A 636 -13.08 25.98 -49.46
C GLU A 636 -13.26 26.70 -48.10
N GLY A 637 -12.24 26.74 -47.30
CA GLY A 637 -12.23 27.52 -46.06
C GLY A 637 -10.98 28.41 -45.94
N THR A 638 -11.04 29.33 -45.02
CA THR A 638 -9.95 30.24 -44.69
C THR A 638 -9.17 29.68 -43.48
N VAL A 639 -7.88 29.54 -43.60
CA VAL A 639 -7.01 29.14 -42.50
C VAL A 639 -6.65 30.36 -41.67
N ILE A 640 -6.86 30.31 -40.41
CA ILE A 640 -6.49 31.33 -39.43
C ILE A 640 -5.60 30.70 -38.34
N THR A 641 -4.81 31.53 -37.68
CA THR A 641 -4.10 31.13 -36.45
C THR A 641 -4.82 31.69 -35.24
N LEU A 642 -5.23 30.81 -34.35
CA LEU A 642 -5.73 31.18 -33.04
C LEU A 642 -4.52 31.35 -32.10
N LYS A 643 -4.40 32.50 -31.48
CA LYS A 643 -3.26 32.79 -30.57
C LYS A 643 -3.32 31.92 -29.34
N GLU A 644 -4.53 31.66 -28.87
CA GLU A 644 -4.76 30.83 -27.68
C GLU A 644 -6.06 30.02 -27.82
N VAL A 645 -5.99 28.78 -27.46
CA VAL A 645 -7.16 27.90 -27.20
C VAL A 645 -6.99 27.34 -25.81
N LYS A 646 -7.97 27.58 -24.93
CA LYS A 646 -7.93 27.17 -23.53
C LYS A 646 -9.12 26.28 -23.20
N ILE A 647 -8.87 25.12 -22.56
CA ILE A 647 -9.87 24.18 -22.07
C ILE A 647 -9.57 23.92 -20.59
N GLY A 648 -10.41 24.44 -19.69
CA GLY A 648 -10.07 24.46 -18.27
C GLY A 648 -8.76 25.19 -18.01
N ASP A 649 -7.76 24.51 -17.43
CA ASP A 649 -6.42 25.05 -17.21
C ASP A 649 -5.42 24.72 -18.33
N ALA A 650 -5.77 23.80 -19.23
CA ALA A 650 -4.97 23.44 -20.40
C ALA A 650 -4.99 24.53 -21.47
N VAL A 651 -3.83 24.95 -21.95
CA VAL A 651 -3.69 26.08 -22.90
C VAL A 651 -2.80 25.67 -24.08
N LEU A 652 -3.29 25.92 -25.30
CA LEU A 652 -2.48 25.83 -26.53
C LEU A 652 -2.32 27.20 -27.15
N HIS A 653 -1.13 27.46 -27.67
CA HIS A 653 -0.82 28.68 -28.41
C HIS A 653 -0.60 28.42 -29.89
N ASN A 654 -0.93 29.41 -30.75
CA ASN A 654 -0.71 29.38 -32.18
C ASN A 654 -1.33 28.18 -32.91
N VAL A 655 -2.59 27.93 -32.59
CA VAL A 655 -3.38 26.82 -33.16
C VAL A 655 -3.96 27.18 -34.50
N ASP A 656 -3.67 26.41 -35.54
CA ASP A 656 -4.28 26.59 -36.84
C ASP A 656 -5.76 26.11 -36.83
N ALA A 657 -6.64 26.93 -37.33
CA ALA A 657 -8.07 26.65 -37.42
C ALA A 657 -8.61 26.98 -38.81
N SER A 658 -9.68 26.29 -39.20
CA SER A 658 -10.35 26.47 -40.46
C SER A 658 -11.66 27.25 -40.27
N VAL A 659 -11.80 28.39 -40.95
CA VAL A 659 -13.06 29.11 -41.00
C VAL A 659 -13.87 28.63 -42.20
N VAL A 660 -15.02 28.01 -41.94
CA VAL A 660 -15.91 27.47 -42.96
C VAL A 660 -16.94 28.51 -43.42
N LYS A 661 -17.28 28.49 -44.70
CA LYS A 661 -18.23 29.46 -45.30
C LYS A 661 -19.68 29.28 -44.81
N SER A 662 -20.02 28.11 -44.30
CA SER A 662 -21.38 27.85 -43.82
C SER A 662 -21.68 28.63 -42.55
N GLN A 663 -22.77 29.38 -42.52
CA GLN A 663 -23.23 30.11 -41.35
C GLN A 663 -23.80 29.21 -40.25
N LYS A 664 -24.05 27.93 -40.54
CA LYS A 664 -24.62 26.92 -39.63
C LYS A 664 -23.62 25.80 -39.32
N ALA A 665 -22.35 25.98 -39.68
CA ALA A 665 -21.35 24.99 -39.36
C ALA A 665 -21.13 24.90 -37.84
N PRO A 666 -21.09 23.70 -37.27
CA PRO A 666 -20.79 23.55 -35.85
C PRO A 666 -19.35 24.02 -35.57
N LEU A 667 -19.13 24.54 -34.39
CA LEU A 667 -17.79 24.77 -33.86
C LEU A 667 -17.21 23.43 -33.44
N LEU A 668 -16.14 22.99 -34.10
CA LEU A 668 -15.52 21.66 -33.81
C LEU A 668 -14.14 21.81 -33.19
N LEU A 669 -13.90 20.98 -32.21
CA LEU A 669 -12.59 20.76 -31.62
C LEU A 669 -12.11 19.38 -32.07
N GLY A 670 -11.20 19.35 -33.05
CA GLY A 670 -10.77 18.13 -33.71
C GLY A 670 -9.67 17.37 -33.00
N GLU A 671 -9.49 16.10 -33.33
CA GLU A 671 -8.55 15.19 -32.70
C GLU A 671 -7.10 15.68 -32.72
N SER A 672 -6.63 16.24 -33.84
CA SER A 672 -5.25 16.72 -33.99
C SER A 672 -4.90 17.86 -33.03
N VAL A 673 -5.89 18.63 -32.60
CA VAL A 673 -5.71 19.70 -31.62
C VAL A 673 -5.79 19.16 -30.20
N LEU A 674 -6.68 18.19 -29.98
CA LEU A 674 -6.80 17.52 -28.69
C LEU A 674 -5.52 16.77 -28.32
N GLN A 675 -4.91 16.10 -29.28
CA GLN A 675 -3.61 15.42 -29.09
C GLN A 675 -2.47 16.40 -28.74
N LYS A 676 -2.58 17.67 -29.14
CA LYS A 676 -1.61 18.71 -28.75
C LYS A 676 -1.76 19.18 -27.30
N PHE A 677 -2.96 19.01 -26.73
CA PHE A 677 -3.17 19.23 -25.30
C PHE A 677 -2.58 18.11 -24.45
N GLY A 678 -2.28 16.94 -25.02
CA GLY A 678 -1.79 15.75 -24.33
C GLY A 678 -2.69 14.53 -24.53
N THR A 679 -2.69 13.61 -23.57
CA THR A 679 -3.62 12.48 -23.59
C THR A 679 -4.96 12.89 -22.99
N PHE A 680 -6.06 12.40 -23.55
CA PHE A 680 -7.40 12.70 -23.04
C PHE A 680 -8.25 11.47 -22.86
N THR A 681 -9.14 11.53 -21.87
CA THR A 681 -10.13 10.50 -21.58
C THR A 681 -11.50 11.14 -21.40
N VAL A 682 -12.53 10.53 -21.99
CA VAL A 682 -13.92 10.95 -21.79
C VAL A 682 -14.54 10.07 -20.71
N ASP A 683 -14.81 10.64 -19.56
CA ASP A 683 -15.56 10.01 -18.49
C ASP A 683 -17.07 10.20 -18.74
N ASN A 684 -17.66 9.19 -19.36
CA ASN A 684 -19.08 9.19 -19.69
C ASN A 684 -20.02 9.12 -18.47
N ILE A 685 -19.50 8.63 -17.34
CA ILE A 685 -20.29 8.43 -16.11
C ILE A 685 -20.45 9.77 -15.40
N ASN A 686 -19.34 10.49 -15.24
CA ASN A 686 -19.32 11.78 -14.53
C ASN A 686 -19.47 12.98 -15.47
N SER A 687 -19.64 12.73 -16.78
CA SER A 687 -19.77 13.80 -17.82
C SER A 687 -18.57 14.77 -17.77
N LYS A 688 -17.36 14.22 -17.79
CA LYS A 688 -16.11 14.98 -17.76
C LYS A 688 -15.19 14.62 -18.92
N LEU A 689 -14.47 15.61 -19.43
CA LEU A 689 -13.26 15.44 -20.24
C LEU A 689 -12.06 15.61 -19.32
N ILE A 690 -11.19 14.62 -19.27
CA ILE A 690 -9.96 14.62 -18.49
C ILE A 690 -8.81 14.76 -19.49
N ILE A 691 -8.06 15.85 -19.40
CA ILE A 691 -6.91 16.16 -20.26
C ILE A 691 -5.66 16.07 -19.39
N LYS A 692 -4.68 15.26 -19.81
CA LYS A 692 -3.36 15.15 -19.21
C LYS A 692 -2.38 15.90 -20.12
N HIS A 693 -1.79 16.99 -19.64
CA HIS A 693 -0.94 17.88 -20.40
C HIS A 693 0.29 18.34 -19.64
#